data_320f52e255a4b5127db2c6645d6c2c3e
#
_entry.id   320f52e255a4b5127db2c6645d6c2c3e
#
_cell.length_a   1.000
_cell.length_b   1.000
_cell.length_c   1.000
_cell.angle_alpha   90.00
_cell.angle_beta   90.00
_cell.angle_gamma   90.00
#
_symmetry.space_group_name_H-M   'P 1'
#
loop_
_entity.id
_entity.type
_entity.pdbx_description
1 polymer ?
#
loop_
_entity_poly.entity_id
_entity_poly.type
_entity_poly.pdbx_seq_one_letter_code
_entity_poly.pdbx_strand_id
1 'polypeptide(L)'
;MKKDMGKLVSGIFCLLIILSSHSHANASVKEDDVILDLRNTEIRKDIIKLNTEWEFYWERHISPGALTDKPASPDAIINVPSYWTEYKTEIPGIKKHGYATYRLTIMVPRNIRTLAFDIPVFDSAFRLYIDGKLAGSNGLAGDKESVTRPAYSPFTYEHEVNDGEIEIVVNVSNFHHRRGGFWLPMRVGTPENINKAVSNRLLYSHVNDGMLLSFALFFLIFYLLFRRNESMLFFALAIIGMLIRSVSTGSFVILSLMDLEWASLIRMEYTGSFLALIFGSLYFYKLFPDRFFRIFVIIVSVLFSLSIILVIISPVHIFASAIRIFIPSVAALLIYAGAKSIASLKKPDFPGLLNITGFVILLGGALNDIAVSRSGSMLSGEYLLAYTSTIFIFTQVIILINKWVRLFNEEQRLHKELEHVNKNLEDIVIERTSELTNQKAEVENKNKEIEKNNRILEKNLRTKDRVFSIIAHDLKSPLVSLSTLIDLLKTDSPTKEKDNEQYRTSINEMEKQVHFTNNLIDNLLLWGEGQHSRVNYEPGKGNITDTVLSTFNILNPLAEKKKIQMSYSHRGSPHAWYDSDLVSIIIRNLVSNAIKFTSAKGIINVMAEEVNDVIPCLRIEVRDNGNGINPGRLQKLKSDFRLESTPGTAGEKGTGLGLQLCFDLVKINGGEMHISSKEGEGTKVSFTLPLQS
;
A
#
# COMPACT_ATOMS: atom_id res chain seq x y z
N MET A 1 -5.63 -29.15 18.90
CA MET A 1 -6.08 -27.77 18.65
C MET A 1 -5.86 -26.80 19.82
N LYS A 2 -6.39 -26.96 21.04
CA LYS A 2 -6.06 -26.05 22.18
C LYS A 2 -4.57 -26.08 22.59
N LYS A 3 -3.92 -27.26 22.53
CA LYS A 3 -2.50 -27.43 22.88
C LYS A 3 -1.51 -26.87 21.86
N ASP A 4 -1.91 -26.88 20.58
CA ASP A 4 -1.08 -26.35 19.47
C ASP A 4 -1.16 -24.82 19.39
N MET A 5 -2.29 -24.27 19.81
CA MET A 5 -2.52 -22.83 19.89
C MET A 5 -1.72 -22.16 21.01
N GLY A 6 -1.56 -22.85 22.17
CA GLY A 6 -0.67 -22.39 23.22
C GLY A 6 0.79 -22.31 22.75
N LYS A 7 1.21 -23.24 21.90
CA LYS A 7 2.56 -23.25 21.30
C LYS A 7 2.75 -22.12 20.27
N LEU A 8 1.71 -21.82 19.47
CA LEU A 8 1.77 -20.71 18.49
C LEU A 8 1.83 -19.35 19.19
N VAL A 9 0.98 -19.12 20.19
CA VAL A 9 0.99 -17.89 20.99
C VAL A 9 2.30 -17.75 21.78
N SER A 10 2.79 -18.84 22.37
CA SER A 10 4.08 -18.87 23.04
C SER A 10 5.23 -18.64 22.06
N GLY A 11 5.19 -19.19 20.84
CA GLY A 11 6.18 -18.96 19.80
C GLY A 11 6.23 -17.49 19.34
N ILE A 12 5.08 -16.86 19.17
CA ILE A 12 4.96 -15.42 18.80
C ILE A 12 5.46 -14.54 19.96
N PHE A 13 5.13 -14.91 21.20
CA PHE A 13 5.60 -14.19 22.40
C PHE A 13 7.11 -14.35 22.61
N CYS A 14 7.66 -15.55 22.35
CA CYS A 14 9.11 -15.78 22.32
C CYS A 14 9.80 -14.98 21.19
N LEU A 15 9.20 -14.87 20.02
CA LEU A 15 9.73 -14.05 18.91
C LEU A 15 9.77 -12.57 19.28
N LEU A 16 8.75 -12.05 19.96
CA LEU A 16 8.72 -10.68 20.48
C LEU A 16 9.75 -10.45 21.59
N ILE A 17 9.96 -11.46 22.47
CA ILE A 17 11.00 -11.42 23.50
C ILE A 17 12.40 -11.48 22.88
N ILE A 18 12.62 -12.29 21.85
CA ILE A 18 13.90 -12.38 21.13
C ILE A 18 14.21 -11.06 20.40
N LEU A 19 13.18 -10.38 19.85
CA LEU A 19 13.33 -9.05 19.26
C LEU A 19 13.58 -7.94 20.30
N SER A 20 13.26 -8.17 21.58
CA SER A 20 13.45 -7.22 22.68
C SER A 20 14.69 -7.50 23.56
N SER A 21 15.33 -8.65 23.44
CA SER A 21 16.49 -9.03 24.28
C SER A 21 17.81 -8.47 23.74
N HIS A 22 17.96 -7.15 23.82
CA HIS A 22 19.32 -6.55 23.81
C HIS A 22 19.65 -6.17 25.25
N SER A 23 20.68 -6.79 25.79
CA SER A 23 21.17 -6.51 27.14
C SER A 23 21.55 -5.02 27.29
N HIS A 24 21.02 -4.38 28.31
CA HIS A 24 21.47 -3.05 28.70
C HIS A 24 22.73 -3.23 29.54
N ALA A 25 23.89 -2.88 28.99
CA ALA A 25 25.08 -2.69 29.78
C ALA A 25 24.89 -1.41 30.62
N ASN A 26 24.82 -1.53 31.94
CA ASN A 26 24.85 -0.41 32.87
C ASN A 26 26.27 0.16 32.90
N ALA A 27 26.47 1.31 32.27
CA ALA A 27 27.72 2.06 32.37
C ALA A 27 27.66 2.99 33.59
N SER A 28 28.72 3.11 34.33
CA SER A 28 28.81 4.04 35.47
C SER A 28 29.35 5.41 35.02
N VAL A 29 28.67 6.48 35.40
CA VAL A 29 29.10 7.87 35.19
C VAL A 29 29.86 8.35 36.41
N LYS A 30 30.97 9.08 36.26
CA LYS A 30 31.69 9.76 37.32
C LYS A 30 31.21 11.22 37.40
N GLU A 31 31.02 11.71 38.62
CA GLU A 31 30.34 12.95 38.93
C GLU A 31 31.04 14.27 38.54
N ASP A 32 32.36 14.27 38.24
CA ASP A 32 33.09 15.54 38.00
C ASP A 32 33.37 15.85 36.49
N ASP A 33 33.35 14.87 35.61
CA ASP A 33 33.41 15.04 34.16
C ASP A 33 32.40 14.08 33.51
N VAL A 34 31.71 14.50 32.44
CA VAL A 34 30.74 13.64 31.70
C VAL A 34 31.50 12.61 30.88
N ILE A 35 32.00 11.59 31.59
CA ILE A 35 32.80 10.49 30.98
C ILE A 35 32.00 9.20 31.05
N LEU A 36 31.80 8.59 29.90
CA LEU A 36 31.25 7.24 29.77
C LEU A 36 32.38 6.22 29.82
N ASP A 37 32.47 5.50 30.92
CA ASP A 37 33.52 4.46 31.09
C ASP A 37 33.06 3.11 30.56
N LEU A 38 33.61 2.70 29.42
CA LEU A 38 33.35 1.41 28.76
C LEU A 38 34.49 0.41 28.93
N ARG A 39 35.50 0.70 29.74
CA ARG A 39 36.70 -0.16 29.92
C ARG A 39 36.35 -1.54 30.46
N ASN A 40 35.26 -1.64 31.22
CA ASN A 40 34.81 -2.90 31.83
C ASN A 40 33.65 -3.56 31.05
N THR A 41 33.29 -3.03 29.87
CA THR A 41 32.20 -3.59 29.05
C THR A 41 32.73 -4.50 27.96
N GLU A 42 31.98 -5.55 27.62
CA GLU A 42 32.36 -6.49 26.54
C GLU A 42 32.04 -5.91 25.15
N ILE A 43 32.64 -4.76 24.84
CA ILE A 43 32.46 -4.04 23.56
C ILE A 43 32.71 -4.91 22.31
N ARG A 44 33.53 -6.00 22.48
CA ARG A 44 33.79 -6.95 21.40
C ARG A 44 32.59 -7.84 21.06
N LYS A 45 31.70 -8.05 22.02
CA LYS A 45 30.51 -8.89 21.82
C LYS A 45 29.26 -8.07 21.62
N ASP A 46 29.14 -6.95 22.32
CA ASP A 46 27.94 -6.16 22.43
C ASP A 46 28.05 -4.84 21.66
N ILE A 47 26.90 -4.38 21.18
CA ILE A 47 26.74 -3.04 20.64
C ILE A 47 26.14 -2.16 21.76
N ILE A 48 26.83 -1.09 22.09
CA ILE A 48 26.48 -0.21 23.19
C ILE A 48 25.72 0.98 22.62
N LYS A 49 24.56 1.30 23.21
CA LYS A 49 23.83 2.55 22.95
C LYS A 49 24.40 3.63 23.86
N LEU A 50 24.73 4.79 23.30
CA LEU A 50 25.23 5.94 24.06
C LEU A 50 24.04 6.69 24.72
N ASN A 51 23.36 5.98 25.63
CA ASN A 51 22.27 6.53 26.45
C ASN A 51 22.85 7.00 27.77
N THR A 52 23.30 8.23 27.83
CA THR A 52 24.02 8.77 29.00
C THR A 52 23.88 10.27 29.07
N GLU A 53 24.43 10.86 30.10
CA GLU A 53 24.58 12.30 30.23
C GLU A 53 25.63 12.83 29.28
N TRP A 54 25.35 13.98 28.66
CA TRP A 54 26.22 14.71 27.76
C TRP A 54 26.35 16.17 28.20
N GLU A 55 27.48 16.78 27.99
CA GLU A 55 27.64 18.22 28.08
C GLU A 55 26.82 18.88 26.96
N PHE A 56 26.14 19.96 27.30
CA PHE A 56 25.27 20.69 26.38
C PHE A 56 25.59 22.19 26.37
N TYR A 57 25.71 22.71 25.15
CA TYR A 57 26.06 24.11 24.90
C TYR A 57 25.00 24.74 23.99
N TRP A 58 24.13 25.56 24.54
CA TRP A 58 23.02 26.19 23.80
C TRP A 58 23.50 27.40 23.01
N GLU A 59 22.97 27.57 21.77
CA GLU A 59 23.33 28.65 20.84
C GLU A 59 24.87 28.80 20.62
N ARG A 60 25.58 27.69 20.68
CA ARG A 60 27.01 27.62 20.40
C ARG A 60 27.33 26.43 19.51
N HIS A 61 28.00 26.67 18.37
CA HIS A 61 28.69 25.64 17.59
C HIS A 61 30.16 25.69 17.99
N ILE A 62 30.62 24.64 18.63
CA ILE A 62 31.98 24.55 19.11
C ILE A 62 32.81 23.75 18.10
N SER A 63 33.90 24.35 17.65
CA SER A 63 34.85 23.67 16.74
C SER A 63 35.72 22.70 17.53
N PRO A 64 36.06 21.55 16.95
CA PRO A 64 37.02 20.64 17.54
C PRO A 64 38.35 21.39 17.81
N GLY A 65 38.96 21.14 18.96
CA GLY A 65 40.16 21.84 19.39
C GLY A 65 39.94 23.11 20.23
N ALA A 66 38.81 23.81 20.03
CA ALA A 66 38.48 24.96 20.89
C ALA A 66 38.18 24.54 22.36
N LEU A 67 37.88 23.27 22.58
CA LEU A 67 37.61 22.70 23.89
C LEU A 67 38.87 22.19 24.60
N THR A 68 39.99 21.96 23.87
CA THR A 68 41.25 21.50 24.41
C THR A 68 42.06 22.64 25.04
N ASP A 69 41.97 23.88 24.54
CA ASP A 69 42.78 25.01 25.05
C ASP A 69 42.12 25.77 26.21
N LYS A 70 40.80 25.82 26.30
CA LYS A 70 40.00 26.28 27.43
C LYS A 70 38.61 25.68 27.29
N PRO A 71 38.24 24.64 28.04
CA PRO A 71 36.88 24.13 28.03
C PRO A 71 35.92 25.23 28.48
N ALA A 72 35.07 25.68 27.55
CA ALA A 72 33.93 26.50 27.95
C ALA A 72 33.02 25.67 28.87
N SER A 73 32.61 26.23 30.02
CA SER A 73 31.66 25.51 30.88
C SER A 73 30.39 25.17 30.10
N PRO A 74 29.86 23.95 30.18
CA PRO A 74 28.57 23.60 29.57
C PRO A 74 27.44 24.42 30.21
N ASP A 75 26.40 24.71 29.43
CA ASP A 75 25.21 25.39 29.96
C ASP A 75 24.37 24.43 30.81
N ALA A 76 24.45 23.12 30.51
CA ALA A 76 23.82 22.07 31.30
C ALA A 76 24.48 20.70 30.98
N ILE A 77 24.27 19.75 31.86
CA ILE A 77 24.46 18.32 31.62
C ILE A 77 23.08 17.72 31.38
N ILE A 78 22.90 17.07 30.23
CA ILE A 78 21.60 16.56 29.80
C ILE A 78 21.65 15.10 29.39
N ASN A 79 20.58 14.38 29.61
CA ASN A 79 20.46 13.01 29.16
C ASN A 79 20.20 12.95 27.64
N VAL A 80 20.99 12.21 26.90
CA VAL A 80 20.82 11.89 25.49
C VAL A 80 20.51 10.39 25.39
N PRO A 81 19.49 9.99 24.63
CA PRO A 81 18.67 10.78 23.69
C PRO A 81 17.53 11.56 24.37
N SER A 82 17.31 12.79 23.94
CA SER A 82 16.21 13.62 24.40
C SER A 82 15.95 14.81 23.47
N TYR A 83 14.78 15.42 23.60
CA TYR A 83 14.51 16.71 22.97
C TYR A 83 15.03 17.83 23.86
N TRP A 84 15.78 18.76 23.32
CA TRP A 84 16.33 19.89 24.14
C TRP A 84 15.24 20.75 24.79
N THR A 85 14.03 20.75 24.25
CA THR A 85 12.90 21.46 24.88
C THR A 85 12.40 20.85 26.19
N GLU A 86 12.90 19.67 26.57
CA GLU A 86 12.60 19.03 27.86
C GLU A 86 13.39 19.67 28.99
N TYR A 87 14.50 20.34 28.68
CA TYR A 87 15.42 20.97 29.65
C TYR A 87 15.17 22.46 29.84
N LYS A 88 13.90 22.88 29.82
CA LYS A 88 13.52 24.31 30.08
C LYS A 88 13.78 24.78 31.51
N THR A 89 13.85 23.83 32.41
CA THR A 89 14.14 24.11 33.83
C THR A 89 15.63 24.39 34.04
N GLU A 90 16.46 23.61 33.36
CA GLU A 90 17.92 23.67 33.43
C GLU A 90 18.47 24.83 32.59
N ILE A 91 17.82 25.11 31.46
CA ILE A 91 18.23 26.14 30.50
C ILE A 91 17.04 27.09 30.27
N PRO A 92 16.89 28.14 31.08
CA PRO A 92 15.83 29.12 30.89
C PRO A 92 15.94 29.81 29.54
N GLY A 93 14.84 29.78 28.77
CA GLY A 93 14.80 30.43 27.46
C GLY A 93 15.11 29.53 26.28
N ILE A 94 15.39 28.22 26.46
CA ILE A 94 15.57 27.28 25.40
C ILE A 94 14.33 27.22 24.47
N LYS A 95 14.56 27.37 23.19
CA LYS A 95 13.50 27.46 22.17
C LYS A 95 13.40 26.14 21.39
N LYS A 96 12.31 25.98 20.62
CA LYS A 96 12.14 24.85 19.69
C LYS A 96 13.16 24.87 18.55
N HIS A 97 13.45 26.08 18.06
CA HIS A 97 14.34 26.35 16.96
C HIS A 97 15.62 27.00 17.53
N GLY A 98 16.75 26.58 17.03
CA GLY A 98 18.05 27.00 17.45
C GLY A 98 19.14 26.01 17.07
N TYR A 99 20.26 26.15 17.70
CA TYR A 99 21.41 25.28 17.49
C TYR A 99 22.13 25.02 18.81
N ALA A 100 22.84 23.93 18.91
CA ALA A 100 23.53 23.51 20.10
C ALA A 100 24.69 22.58 19.78
N THR A 101 25.64 22.47 20.71
CA THR A 101 26.68 21.46 20.72
C THR A 101 26.44 20.47 21.83
N TYR A 102 26.62 19.21 21.53
CA TYR A 102 26.65 18.10 22.50
C TYR A 102 28.06 17.56 22.54
N ARG A 103 28.58 17.26 23.72
CA ARG A 103 29.92 16.68 23.93
C ARG A 103 29.85 15.48 24.85
N LEU A 104 30.55 14.42 24.51
CA LEU A 104 30.72 13.23 25.34
C LEU A 104 32.16 12.72 25.21
N THR A 105 32.75 12.40 26.34
CA THR A 105 34.01 11.67 26.36
C THR A 105 33.75 10.19 26.71
N ILE A 106 34.33 9.28 25.94
CA ILE A 106 34.23 7.83 26.16
C ILE A 106 35.58 7.25 26.47
N MET A 107 35.66 6.50 27.57
CA MET A 107 36.84 5.71 27.89
C MET A 107 36.67 4.26 27.42
N VAL A 108 37.56 3.79 26.60
CA VAL A 108 37.49 2.42 26.00
C VAL A 108 38.69 1.55 26.41
N PRO A 109 38.54 0.21 26.38
CA PRO A 109 39.63 -0.68 26.71
C PRO A 109 40.83 -0.47 25.74
N ARG A 110 42.03 -0.39 26.25
CA ARG A 110 43.28 -0.18 25.47
C ARG A 110 43.56 -1.26 24.41
N ASN A 111 42.91 -2.40 24.51
CA ASN A 111 43.07 -3.51 23.56
C ASN A 111 42.12 -3.38 22.35
N ILE A 112 41.32 -2.33 22.27
CA ILE A 112 40.48 -1.99 21.13
C ILE A 112 41.28 -0.99 20.27
N ARG A 113 41.50 -1.36 19.01
CA ARG A 113 42.21 -0.49 18.04
C ARG A 113 41.26 0.28 17.13
N THR A 114 40.10 -0.29 16.87
CA THR A 114 39.12 0.31 15.97
C THR A 114 37.73 0.12 16.54
N LEU A 115 36.96 1.19 16.52
CA LEU A 115 35.51 1.18 16.83
C LEU A 115 34.76 1.68 15.63
N ALA A 116 33.55 1.18 15.50
CA ALA A 116 32.58 1.71 14.55
C ALA A 116 31.39 2.36 15.31
N PHE A 117 30.94 3.44 14.77
CA PHE A 117 29.77 4.17 15.25
C PHE A 117 28.66 4.03 14.20
N ASP A 118 27.45 3.71 14.63
CA ASP A 118 26.23 3.79 13.80
C ASP A 118 25.49 5.05 14.23
N ILE A 119 25.47 6.01 13.33
CA ILE A 119 24.98 7.36 13.58
C ILE A 119 23.54 7.45 13.04
N PRO A 120 22.55 7.61 13.95
CA PRO A 120 21.17 7.77 13.54
C PRO A 120 20.95 9.13 12.90
N VAL A 121 19.89 9.24 12.12
CA VAL A 121 19.37 10.54 11.68
C VAL A 121 18.20 10.96 12.55
N PHE A 122 18.09 12.24 12.77
CA PHE A 122 16.97 12.89 13.44
C PHE A 122 16.58 14.18 12.70
N ASP A 123 15.43 14.73 13.02
CA ASP A 123 14.80 15.82 12.25
C ASP A 123 15.60 17.14 12.16
N SER A 124 16.86 17.11 12.54
CA SER A 124 17.78 18.26 12.62
C SER A 124 19.00 18.03 11.73
N ALA A 125 19.58 19.11 11.26
CA ALA A 125 20.90 19.04 10.66
C ALA A 125 21.97 18.90 11.74
N PHE A 126 23.03 18.11 11.48
CA PHE A 126 24.16 18.01 12.43
C PHE A 126 25.50 17.76 11.72
N ARG A 127 26.56 18.11 12.41
CA ARG A 127 27.94 17.71 12.12
C ARG A 127 28.49 16.93 13.30
N LEU A 128 29.05 15.77 13.02
CA LEU A 128 29.69 14.91 14.01
C LEU A 128 31.21 14.98 13.86
N TYR A 129 31.87 15.22 14.96
CA TYR A 129 33.31 15.12 15.07
C TYR A 129 33.69 14.05 16.08
N ILE A 130 34.73 13.28 15.79
CA ILE A 130 35.33 12.29 16.70
C ILE A 130 36.81 12.55 16.73
N ASP A 131 37.34 12.79 17.92
CA ASP A 131 38.76 13.20 18.17
C ASP A 131 39.19 14.34 17.25
N GLY A 132 38.34 15.35 17.16
CA GLY A 132 38.58 16.54 16.34
C GLY A 132 38.39 16.37 14.84
N LYS A 133 38.27 15.16 14.32
CA LYS A 133 38.07 14.86 12.89
C LYS A 133 36.61 14.84 12.56
N LEU A 134 36.24 15.43 11.42
CA LEU A 134 34.86 15.35 10.90
C LEU A 134 34.56 13.90 10.51
N ALA A 135 33.72 13.25 11.32
CA ALA A 135 33.26 11.88 11.07
C ALA A 135 32.13 11.84 10.02
N GLY A 136 31.31 12.87 9.97
CA GLY A 136 30.25 13.00 8.98
C GLY A 136 29.26 14.11 9.32
N SER A 137 28.26 14.25 8.46
CA SER A 137 27.21 15.24 8.65
C SER A 137 25.86 14.72 8.12
N ASN A 138 24.79 15.20 8.72
CA ASN A 138 23.43 15.02 8.24
C ASN A 138 22.87 16.39 7.81
N GLY A 139 22.94 16.69 6.54
CA GLY A 139 22.62 18.00 6.02
C GLY A 139 23.67 19.05 6.35
N LEU A 140 23.26 20.31 6.40
CA LEU A 140 24.10 21.46 6.69
C LEU A 140 23.66 22.10 8.01
N ALA A 141 24.42 21.90 9.06
CA ALA A 141 24.17 22.55 10.35
C ALA A 141 24.74 23.98 10.33
N GLY A 142 23.91 24.95 10.63
CA GLY A 142 24.24 26.37 10.68
C GLY A 142 23.65 27.05 11.93
N ASP A 143 24.05 28.28 12.18
CA ASP A 143 23.58 29.12 13.27
C ASP A 143 22.28 29.88 12.95
N LYS A 144 21.81 29.80 11.71
CA LYS A 144 20.61 30.49 11.21
C LYS A 144 19.81 29.58 10.29
N GLU A 145 18.51 29.89 10.17
CA GLU A 145 17.59 29.18 9.29
C GLU A 145 18.04 29.19 7.81
N SER A 146 18.54 30.32 7.34
CA SER A 146 18.94 30.53 5.95
C SER A 146 20.09 29.65 5.49
N VAL A 147 20.96 29.22 6.40
CA VAL A 147 22.12 28.38 6.12
C VAL A 147 21.92 26.92 6.56
N THR A 148 20.93 26.65 7.38
CA THR A 148 20.65 25.31 7.87
C THR A 148 19.83 24.53 6.84
N ARG A 149 20.28 23.32 6.48
CA ARG A 149 19.56 22.41 5.58
C ARG A 149 19.51 21.01 6.20
N PRO A 150 18.37 20.59 6.73
CA PRO A 150 18.23 19.22 7.27
C PRO A 150 18.30 18.20 6.12
N ALA A 151 18.77 16.99 6.45
CA ALA A 151 18.78 15.83 5.56
C ALA A 151 18.49 14.56 6.35
N TYR A 152 18.30 13.45 5.63
CA TYR A 152 18.30 12.11 6.19
C TYR A 152 19.35 11.26 5.48
N SER A 153 20.53 11.19 6.06
CA SER A 153 21.67 10.45 5.54
C SER A 153 22.31 9.64 6.67
N PRO A 154 21.69 8.51 7.08
CA PRO A 154 22.29 7.65 8.09
C PRO A 154 23.62 7.09 7.58
N PHE A 155 24.61 7.07 8.44
CA PHE A 155 25.95 6.58 8.08
C PHE A 155 26.60 5.86 9.24
N THR A 156 27.61 5.07 8.91
CA THR A 156 28.53 4.47 9.88
C THR A 156 29.89 5.14 9.73
N TYR A 157 30.62 5.26 10.84
CA TYR A 157 31.97 5.80 10.86
C TYR A 157 32.90 4.86 11.63
N GLU A 158 34.02 4.49 11.03
CA GLU A 158 35.04 3.73 11.69
C GLU A 158 36.15 4.67 12.19
N HIS A 159 36.51 4.50 13.44
CA HIS A 159 37.48 5.33 14.13
C HIS A 159 38.61 4.50 14.71
N GLU A 160 39.89 4.91 14.50
CA GLU A 160 41.06 4.32 15.11
C GLU A 160 41.27 4.93 16.50
N VAL A 161 41.26 4.10 17.52
CA VAL A 161 41.47 4.47 18.92
C VAL A 161 42.95 4.53 19.23
N ASN A 162 43.47 5.72 19.58
CA ASN A 162 44.89 5.88 19.86
C ASN A 162 45.20 5.80 21.35
N ASP A 163 44.50 6.54 22.20
CA ASP A 163 44.84 6.69 23.62
C ASP A 163 43.84 6.05 24.61
N GLY A 164 42.83 5.32 24.09
CA GLY A 164 41.75 4.72 24.90
C GLY A 164 40.72 5.72 25.40
N GLU A 165 40.79 6.95 24.96
CA GLU A 165 39.82 8.01 25.15
C GLU A 165 39.31 8.52 23.81
N ILE A 166 38.05 8.77 23.68
CA ILE A 166 37.42 9.24 22.45
C ILE A 166 36.50 10.44 22.79
N GLU A 167 36.75 11.57 22.18
CA GLU A 167 35.90 12.73 22.26
C GLU A 167 34.90 12.75 21.13
N ILE A 168 33.62 12.86 21.44
CA ILE A 168 32.50 13.01 20.49
C ILE A 168 31.90 14.38 20.62
N VAL A 169 31.86 15.15 19.54
CA VAL A 169 31.22 16.47 19.47
C VAL A 169 30.19 16.48 18.37
N VAL A 170 28.96 16.84 18.71
CA VAL A 170 27.83 16.91 17.75
C VAL A 170 27.27 18.32 17.73
N ASN A 171 27.49 19.03 16.65
CA ASN A 171 26.88 20.34 16.41
C ASN A 171 25.53 20.15 15.71
N VAL A 172 24.44 20.43 16.40
CA VAL A 172 23.06 20.20 15.95
C VAL A 172 22.37 21.54 15.68
N SER A 173 21.61 21.63 14.60
CA SER A 173 20.80 22.81 14.26
C SER A 173 19.40 22.38 13.83
N ASN A 174 18.39 23.01 14.42
CA ASN A 174 16.98 22.80 14.06
C ASN A 174 16.24 24.12 13.91
N PHE A 175 15.87 24.45 12.66
CA PHE A 175 15.01 25.58 12.35
C PHE A 175 13.76 25.16 11.55
N HIS A 176 13.71 23.89 11.08
CA HIS A 176 12.73 23.43 10.13
C HIS A 176 11.72 22.42 10.70
N HIS A 177 12.03 21.81 11.85
CA HIS A 177 11.14 20.87 12.50
C HIS A 177 10.65 21.38 13.87
N ARG A 178 9.48 20.90 14.30
CA ARG A 178 8.84 21.32 15.55
C ARG A 178 9.59 20.87 16.82
N ARG A 179 10.44 19.88 16.72
CA ARG A 179 11.27 19.31 17.80
C ARG A 179 12.72 19.35 17.38
N GLY A 180 13.58 19.81 18.25
CA GLY A 180 15.01 19.80 18.04
C GLY A 180 15.71 19.03 19.14
N GLY A 181 16.94 18.64 18.88
CA GLY A 181 17.76 17.90 19.83
C GLY A 181 18.32 16.62 19.23
N PHE A 182 19.08 15.90 20.05
CA PHE A 182 19.67 14.63 19.76
C PHE A 182 18.84 13.54 20.44
N TRP A 183 17.76 13.13 19.79
CA TRP A 183 16.72 12.29 20.39
C TRP A 183 16.76 10.80 19.99
N LEU A 184 17.73 10.39 19.19
CA LEU A 184 18.03 8.97 18.91
C LEU A 184 19.43 8.64 19.39
N PRO A 185 19.66 7.48 20.04
CA PRO A 185 20.96 7.10 20.53
C PRO A 185 21.92 6.72 19.41
N MET A 186 23.15 7.21 19.47
CA MET A 186 24.25 6.69 18.72
C MET A 186 24.62 5.31 19.28
N ARG A 187 25.08 4.41 18.43
CA ARG A 187 25.54 3.07 18.80
C ARG A 187 27.03 2.92 18.51
N VAL A 188 27.76 2.26 19.40
CA VAL A 188 29.20 2.01 19.26
C VAL A 188 29.47 0.53 19.47
N GLY A 189 30.41 -0.01 18.73
CA GLY A 189 30.84 -1.40 18.81
C GLY A 189 32.03 -1.68 17.89
N THR A 190 32.37 -2.95 17.73
CA THR A 190 33.36 -3.33 16.72
C THR A 190 32.80 -3.09 15.30
N PRO A 191 33.68 -2.82 14.31
CA PRO A 191 33.25 -2.66 12.91
C PRO A 191 32.39 -3.83 12.41
N GLU A 192 32.77 -5.06 12.76
CA GLU A 192 32.04 -6.27 12.38
C GLU A 192 30.62 -6.29 12.96
N ASN A 193 30.48 -6.01 14.26
CA ASN A 193 29.18 -6.02 14.93
C ASN A 193 28.27 -4.90 14.41
N ILE A 194 28.78 -3.69 14.25
CA ILE A 194 28.02 -2.54 13.73
C ILE A 194 27.59 -2.80 12.28
N ASN A 195 28.50 -3.22 11.41
CA ASN A 195 28.18 -3.50 10.00
C ASN A 195 27.16 -4.63 9.88
N LYS A 196 27.28 -5.68 10.71
CA LYS A 196 26.29 -6.76 10.77
C LYS A 196 24.92 -6.25 11.25
N ALA A 197 24.89 -5.43 12.28
CA ALA A 197 23.64 -4.88 12.82
C ALA A 197 22.94 -3.95 11.82
N VAL A 198 23.71 -3.09 11.13
CA VAL A 198 23.21 -2.21 10.09
C VAL A 198 22.68 -3.01 8.90
N SER A 199 23.44 -4.00 8.42
CA SER A 199 23.03 -4.89 7.34
C SER A 199 21.77 -5.66 7.67
N ASN A 200 21.67 -6.21 8.89
CA ASN A 200 20.46 -6.90 9.35
C ASN A 200 19.26 -5.95 9.43
N ARG A 201 19.44 -4.74 9.96
CA ARG A 201 18.38 -3.72 10.02
C ARG A 201 17.86 -3.38 8.62
N LEU A 202 18.77 -3.17 7.66
CA LEU A 202 18.39 -2.92 6.27
C LEU A 202 17.68 -4.12 5.65
N LEU A 203 18.21 -5.34 5.84
CA LEU A 203 17.59 -6.56 5.35
C LEU A 203 16.17 -6.73 5.90
N TYR A 204 15.99 -6.60 7.21
CA TYR A 204 14.65 -6.71 7.83
C TYR A 204 13.69 -5.65 7.32
N SER A 205 14.17 -4.42 7.12
CA SER A 205 13.36 -3.34 6.55
C SER A 205 12.93 -3.67 5.11
N HIS A 206 13.86 -4.09 4.24
CA HIS A 206 13.56 -4.47 2.86
C HIS A 206 12.59 -5.65 2.78
N VAL A 207 12.79 -6.68 3.62
CA VAL A 207 11.87 -7.83 3.68
C VAL A 207 10.48 -7.39 4.14
N ASN A 208 10.40 -6.55 5.17
CA ASN A 208 9.14 -6.01 5.65
C ASN A 208 8.41 -5.20 4.58
N ASP A 209 9.11 -4.31 3.90
CA ASP A 209 8.54 -3.47 2.84
C ASP A 209 8.10 -4.30 1.63
N GLY A 210 8.88 -5.32 1.27
CA GLY A 210 8.52 -6.31 0.27
C GLY A 210 7.27 -7.12 0.64
N MET A 211 7.13 -7.50 1.92
CA MET A 211 5.92 -8.15 2.43
C MET A 211 4.71 -7.20 2.37
N LEU A 212 4.85 -5.95 2.82
CA LEU A 212 3.78 -4.95 2.75
C LEU A 212 3.32 -4.73 1.30
N LEU A 213 4.26 -4.60 0.36
CA LEU A 213 3.95 -4.47 -1.07
C LEU A 213 3.19 -5.69 -1.58
N SER A 214 3.68 -6.88 -1.27
CA SER A 214 3.06 -8.15 -1.68
C SER A 214 1.65 -8.29 -1.13
N PHE A 215 1.44 -7.95 0.14
CA PHE A 215 0.12 -7.99 0.75
C PHE A 215 -0.82 -6.92 0.17
N ALA A 216 -0.33 -5.72 -0.09
CA ALA A 216 -1.13 -4.67 -0.74
C ALA A 216 -1.63 -5.14 -2.11
N LEU A 217 -0.74 -5.71 -2.92
CA LEU A 217 -1.07 -6.30 -4.21
C LEU A 217 -2.04 -7.47 -4.08
N PHE A 218 -1.80 -8.37 -3.11
CA PHE A 218 -2.69 -9.51 -2.84
C PHE A 218 -4.12 -9.05 -2.54
N PHE A 219 -4.31 -8.12 -1.59
CA PHE A 219 -5.64 -7.64 -1.24
C PHE A 219 -6.28 -6.81 -2.35
N LEU A 220 -5.48 -6.07 -3.13
CA LEU A 220 -5.97 -5.33 -4.29
C LEU A 220 -6.47 -6.29 -5.38
N ILE A 221 -5.68 -7.31 -5.74
CA ILE A 221 -6.07 -8.35 -6.69
C ILE A 221 -7.32 -9.08 -6.17
N PHE A 222 -7.34 -9.43 -4.89
CA PHE A 222 -8.48 -10.09 -4.28
C PHE A 222 -9.75 -9.23 -4.35
N TYR A 223 -9.63 -7.93 -4.13
CA TYR A 223 -10.74 -6.99 -4.33
C TYR A 223 -11.21 -6.96 -5.79
N LEU A 224 -10.29 -6.94 -6.74
CA LEU A 224 -10.61 -6.93 -8.17
C LEU A 224 -11.32 -8.21 -8.61
N LEU A 225 -10.92 -9.35 -8.04
CA LEU A 225 -11.56 -10.66 -8.26
C LEU A 225 -12.95 -10.73 -7.62
N PHE A 226 -13.14 -10.16 -6.44
CA PHE A 226 -14.36 -10.29 -5.63
C PHE A 226 -14.95 -8.92 -5.28
N ARG A 227 -15.29 -8.11 -6.28
CA ARG A 227 -15.71 -6.68 -6.19
C ARG A 227 -16.78 -6.34 -5.13
N ARG A 228 -17.46 -7.30 -4.55
CA ARG A 228 -18.47 -7.08 -3.50
C ARG A 228 -17.90 -6.74 -2.12
N ASN A 229 -16.59 -6.85 -1.93
CA ASN A 229 -16.00 -6.69 -0.62
C ASN A 229 -15.09 -5.44 -0.55
N GLU A 230 -15.70 -4.25 -0.48
CA GLU A 230 -14.98 -2.96 -0.37
C GLU A 230 -14.00 -2.93 0.82
N SER A 231 -14.21 -3.76 1.86
CA SER A 231 -13.29 -3.83 2.99
C SER A 231 -11.88 -4.25 2.56
N MET A 232 -11.76 -5.10 1.52
CA MET A 232 -10.46 -5.52 0.98
C MET A 232 -9.72 -4.37 0.28
N LEU A 233 -10.46 -3.53 -0.45
CA LEU A 233 -9.89 -2.31 -1.05
C LEU A 233 -9.36 -1.37 0.02
N PHE A 234 -10.19 -1.08 1.04
CA PHE A 234 -9.75 -0.18 2.12
C PHE A 234 -8.56 -0.75 2.88
N PHE A 235 -8.52 -2.07 3.07
CA PHE A 235 -7.37 -2.70 3.69
C PHE A 235 -6.11 -2.62 2.83
N ALA A 236 -6.22 -2.88 1.52
CA ALA A 236 -5.11 -2.71 0.58
C ALA A 236 -4.56 -1.27 0.59
N LEU A 237 -5.45 -0.27 0.56
CA LEU A 237 -5.08 1.14 0.60
C LEU A 237 -4.45 1.54 1.94
N ALA A 238 -4.91 0.96 3.05
CA ALA A 238 -4.28 1.15 4.36
C ALA A 238 -2.86 0.57 4.37
N ILE A 239 -2.65 -0.61 3.80
CA ILE A 239 -1.31 -1.22 3.66
C ILE A 239 -0.40 -0.38 2.76
N ILE A 240 -0.92 0.18 1.66
CA ILE A 240 -0.17 1.11 0.81
C ILE A 240 0.25 2.35 1.60
N GLY A 241 -0.64 2.92 2.41
CA GLY A 241 -0.29 4.01 3.32
C GLY A 241 0.83 3.62 4.30
N MET A 242 0.75 2.43 4.89
CA MET A 242 1.81 1.90 5.76
C MET A 242 3.12 1.67 5.01
N LEU A 243 3.07 1.17 3.77
CA LEU A 243 4.25 0.98 2.93
C LEU A 243 4.93 2.32 2.62
N ILE A 244 4.17 3.34 2.21
CA ILE A 244 4.69 4.69 1.95
C ILE A 244 5.41 5.22 3.20
N ARG A 245 4.80 5.08 4.37
CA ARG A 245 5.43 5.45 5.65
C ARG A 245 6.68 4.63 5.93
N SER A 246 6.63 3.31 5.76
CA SER A 246 7.74 2.40 6.08
C SER A 246 8.97 2.69 5.24
N VAL A 247 8.82 2.86 3.93
CA VAL A 247 9.96 3.15 3.03
C VAL A 247 10.57 4.54 3.25
N SER A 248 9.81 5.48 3.84
CA SER A 248 10.25 6.86 4.12
C SER A 248 10.73 7.09 5.55
N THR A 249 10.72 6.05 6.41
CA THR A 249 11.14 6.15 7.82
C THR A 249 12.14 5.05 8.20
N GLY A 250 12.77 5.18 9.35
CA GLY A 250 13.67 4.17 9.92
C GLY A 250 14.90 3.95 9.06
N SER A 251 14.88 2.96 8.19
CA SER A 251 16.00 2.64 7.28
C SER A 251 15.99 3.47 5.99
N PHE A 252 14.98 4.29 5.75
CA PHE A 252 14.85 5.16 4.57
C PHE A 252 15.08 4.42 3.25
N VAL A 253 14.48 3.24 3.11
CA VAL A 253 14.64 2.35 1.95
C VAL A 253 14.43 3.08 0.62
N ILE A 254 13.53 4.06 0.58
CA ILE A 254 13.25 4.85 -0.61
C ILE A 254 14.49 5.60 -1.14
N LEU A 255 15.43 5.98 -0.26
CA LEU A 255 16.66 6.68 -0.67
C LEU A 255 17.63 5.77 -1.44
N SER A 256 17.47 4.45 -1.37
CA SER A 256 18.22 3.53 -2.22
C SER A 256 17.71 3.48 -3.67
N LEU A 257 16.49 3.99 -3.89
CA LEU A 257 15.82 3.97 -5.20
C LEU A 257 15.83 5.33 -5.90
N MET A 258 15.76 6.40 -5.12
CA MET A 258 15.69 7.77 -5.63
C MET A 258 16.26 8.76 -4.61
N ASP A 259 16.90 9.80 -5.11
CA ASP A 259 17.40 10.91 -4.30
C ASP A 259 16.23 11.85 -3.98
N LEU A 260 15.84 11.90 -2.71
CA LEU A 260 14.73 12.70 -2.23
C LEU A 260 15.20 13.70 -1.18
N GLU A 261 14.71 14.93 -1.30
CA GLU A 261 14.92 15.95 -0.29
C GLU A 261 14.25 15.55 1.05
N TRP A 262 14.85 15.97 2.15
CA TRP A 262 14.34 15.77 3.51
C TRP A 262 12.85 16.12 3.70
N ALA A 263 12.43 17.27 3.13
CA ALA A 263 11.04 17.67 3.22
C ALA A 263 10.07 16.72 2.51
N SER A 264 10.51 16.13 1.40
CA SER A 264 9.72 15.15 0.64
C SER A 264 9.55 13.85 1.42
N LEU A 265 10.60 13.38 2.08
CA LEU A 265 10.54 12.19 2.94
C LEU A 265 9.55 12.38 4.09
N ILE A 266 9.60 13.51 4.78
CA ILE A 266 8.64 13.82 5.85
C ILE A 266 7.21 13.92 5.29
N ARG A 267 7.02 14.53 4.12
CA ARG A 267 5.71 14.58 3.47
C ARG A 267 5.19 13.16 3.16
N MET A 268 6.04 12.27 2.68
CA MET A 268 5.68 10.88 2.44
C MET A 268 5.30 10.16 3.73
N GLU A 269 6.09 10.31 4.79
CA GLU A 269 5.82 9.73 6.10
C GLU A 269 4.44 10.13 6.63
N TYR A 270 4.15 11.44 6.64
CA TYR A 270 2.87 11.96 7.15
C TYR A 270 1.71 11.56 6.24
N THR A 271 1.86 11.68 4.93
CA THR A 271 0.84 11.28 3.96
C THR A 271 0.53 9.79 4.08
N GLY A 272 1.55 8.94 4.12
CA GLY A 272 1.39 7.50 4.31
C GLY A 272 0.67 7.16 5.63
N SER A 273 1.06 7.81 6.72
CA SER A 273 0.42 7.66 8.04
C SER A 273 -1.05 8.04 8.01
N PHE A 274 -1.39 9.17 7.39
CA PHE A 274 -2.77 9.65 7.30
C PHE A 274 -3.62 8.78 6.39
N LEU A 275 -3.09 8.33 5.26
CA LEU A 275 -3.76 7.37 4.38
C LEU A 275 -4.03 6.04 5.10
N ALA A 276 -3.05 5.52 5.85
CA ALA A 276 -3.22 4.30 6.63
C ALA A 276 -4.33 4.44 7.67
N LEU A 277 -4.42 5.59 8.35
CA LEU A 277 -5.47 5.86 9.33
C LEU A 277 -6.86 6.01 8.69
N ILE A 278 -6.97 6.77 7.59
CA ILE A 278 -8.23 6.95 6.85
C ILE A 278 -8.75 5.60 6.39
N PHE A 279 -7.94 4.87 5.61
CA PHE A 279 -8.37 3.61 5.02
C PHE A 279 -8.47 2.48 6.05
N GLY A 280 -7.62 2.48 7.08
CA GLY A 280 -7.75 1.58 8.22
C GLY A 280 -9.05 1.79 8.99
N SER A 281 -9.46 3.03 9.22
CA SER A 281 -10.74 3.33 9.87
C SER A 281 -11.94 2.92 9.03
N LEU A 282 -11.88 3.12 7.69
CA LEU A 282 -12.88 2.65 6.74
C LEU A 282 -12.97 1.13 6.70
N TYR A 283 -11.82 0.44 6.74
CA TYR A 283 -11.76 -1.02 6.84
C TYR A 283 -12.48 -1.53 8.09
N PHE A 284 -12.15 -1.00 9.27
CA PHE A 284 -12.79 -1.42 10.52
C PHE A 284 -14.28 -1.06 10.56
N TYR A 285 -14.68 0.06 9.96
CA TYR A 285 -16.10 0.39 9.84
C TYR A 285 -16.87 -0.62 8.98
N LYS A 286 -16.28 -1.07 7.88
CA LYS A 286 -16.89 -2.13 7.04
C LYS A 286 -16.92 -3.48 7.74
N LEU A 287 -15.97 -3.74 8.63
CA LEU A 287 -15.93 -4.96 9.42
C LEU A 287 -16.95 -4.94 10.57
N PHE A 288 -17.10 -3.80 11.24
CA PHE A 288 -17.98 -3.59 12.39
C PHE A 288 -18.86 -2.34 12.19
N PRO A 289 -19.94 -2.40 11.36
CA PRO A 289 -20.79 -1.26 11.11
C PRO A 289 -21.51 -0.79 12.39
N ASP A 290 -21.26 0.46 12.78
CA ASP A 290 -21.84 1.06 13.97
C ASP A 290 -22.09 2.55 13.73
N ARG A 291 -23.20 3.11 14.24
CA ARG A 291 -23.57 4.51 13.98
C ARG A 291 -22.58 5.51 14.58
N PHE A 292 -22.13 5.28 15.81
CA PHE A 292 -21.16 6.17 16.47
C PHE A 292 -19.81 6.10 15.77
N PHE A 293 -19.36 4.91 15.42
CA PHE A 293 -18.12 4.74 14.70
C PHE A 293 -18.14 5.36 13.29
N ARG A 294 -19.29 5.36 12.62
CA ARG A 294 -19.45 6.05 11.35
C ARG A 294 -19.11 7.54 11.45
N ILE A 295 -19.59 8.21 12.51
CA ILE A 295 -19.28 9.63 12.75
C ILE A 295 -17.78 9.83 12.95
N PHE A 296 -17.15 8.99 13.77
CA PHE A 296 -15.69 9.00 13.97
C PHE A 296 -14.93 8.86 12.65
N VAL A 297 -15.31 7.87 11.82
CA VAL A 297 -14.68 7.62 10.51
C VAL A 297 -14.84 8.81 9.57
N ILE A 298 -16.00 9.44 9.53
CA ILE A 298 -16.22 10.64 8.71
C ILE A 298 -15.30 11.78 9.19
N ILE A 299 -15.27 12.04 10.50
CA ILE A 299 -14.42 13.08 11.09
C ILE A 299 -12.95 12.81 10.77
N VAL A 300 -12.46 11.60 11.00
CA VAL A 300 -11.09 11.17 10.70
C VAL A 300 -10.78 11.34 9.21
N SER A 301 -11.67 10.87 8.34
CA SER A 301 -11.45 10.95 6.89
C SER A 301 -11.37 12.40 6.40
N VAL A 302 -12.28 13.27 6.84
CA VAL A 302 -12.25 14.69 6.46
C VAL A 302 -11.02 15.39 7.04
N LEU A 303 -10.78 15.23 8.33
CA LEU A 303 -9.69 15.91 9.03
C LEU A 303 -8.32 15.53 8.42
N PHE A 304 -8.07 14.25 8.17
CA PHE A 304 -6.78 13.81 7.66
C PHE A 304 -6.66 13.98 6.14
N SER A 305 -7.75 14.01 5.39
CA SER A 305 -7.70 14.46 3.98
C SER A 305 -7.30 15.94 3.87
N LEU A 306 -7.84 16.81 4.72
CA LEU A 306 -7.41 18.19 4.81
C LEU A 306 -5.96 18.30 5.31
N SER A 307 -5.55 17.42 6.24
CA SER A 307 -4.16 17.36 6.70
C SER A 307 -3.20 16.94 5.58
N ILE A 308 -3.58 16.03 4.67
CA ILE A 308 -2.78 15.67 3.50
C ILE A 308 -2.61 16.88 2.57
N ILE A 309 -3.66 17.65 2.33
CA ILE A 309 -3.56 18.89 1.56
C ILE A 309 -2.58 19.85 2.24
N LEU A 310 -2.69 20.02 3.56
CA LEU A 310 -1.77 20.85 4.34
C LEU A 310 -0.32 20.38 4.23
N VAL A 311 -0.07 19.04 4.25
CA VAL A 311 1.26 18.45 4.04
C VAL A 311 1.85 18.84 2.68
N ILE A 312 1.03 18.91 1.65
CA ILE A 312 1.50 19.24 0.29
C ILE A 312 1.88 20.71 0.17
N ILE A 313 1.04 21.63 0.72
CA ILE A 313 1.16 23.06 0.45
C ILE A 313 1.97 23.82 1.50
N SER A 314 2.15 23.29 2.72
CA SER A 314 2.78 24.03 3.82
C SER A 314 4.20 23.55 4.15
N PRO A 315 5.00 24.39 4.81
CA PRO A 315 6.30 23.97 5.34
C PRO A 315 6.17 22.95 6.47
N VAL A 316 7.25 22.16 6.66
CA VAL A 316 7.27 21.01 7.60
C VAL A 316 6.87 21.40 9.03
N HIS A 317 7.36 22.52 9.55
CA HIS A 317 7.09 22.95 10.93
C HIS A 317 5.60 23.21 11.22
N ILE A 318 4.80 23.51 10.19
CA ILE A 318 3.35 23.73 10.31
C ILE A 318 2.64 22.38 10.35
N PHE A 319 2.77 21.57 9.29
CA PHE A 319 2.00 20.33 9.20
C PHE A 319 2.46 19.25 10.19
N ALA A 320 3.73 19.27 10.63
CA ALA A 320 4.21 18.35 11.65
C ALA A 320 3.44 18.44 12.97
N SER A 321 2.71 19.55 13.20
CA SER A 321 1.85 19.70 14.37
C SER A 321 0.61 18.79 14.34
N ALA A 322 0.19 18.30 13.17
CA ALA A 322 -0.95 17.38 13.01
C ALA A 322 -0.78 16.06 13.76
N ILE A 323 0.47 15.66 14.09
CA ILE A 323 0.75 14.46 14.90
C ILE A 323 0.05 14.50 16.28
N ARG A 324 -0.21 15.66 16.82
CA ARG A 324 -0.92 15.82 18.10
C ARG A 324 -2.36 15.34 18.06
N ILE A 325 -2.99 15.39 16.88
CA ILE A 325 -4.34 14.88 16.64
C ILE A 325 -4.28 13.45 16.12
N PHE A 326 -3.24 13.12 15.35
CA PHE A 326 -3.04 11.79 14.77
C PHE A 326 -2.92 10.70 15.84
N ILE A 327 -2.04 10.88 16.83
CA ILE A 327 -1.82 9.88 17.90
C ILE A 327 -3.10 9.53 18.66
N PRO A 328 -3.90 10.47 19.18
CA PRO A 328 -5.17 10.16 19.83
C PRO A 328 -6.18 9.48 18.89
N SER A 329 -6.19 9.84 17.59
CA SER A 329 -7.08 9.23 16.60
C SER A 329 -6.73 7.76 16.34
N VAL A 330 -5.44 7.44 16.24
CA VAL A 330 -4.96 6.04 16.15
C VAL A 330 -5.34 5.27 17.41
N ALA A 331 -5.09 5.83 18.60
CA ALA A 331 -5.43 5.19 19.87
C ALA A 331 -6.94 4.91 19.97
N ALA A 332 -7.78 5.87 19.63
CA ALA A 332 -9.23 5.72 19.62
C ALA A 332 -9.69 4.62 18.64
N LEU A 333 -9.12 4.59 17.43
CA LEU A 333 -9.38 3.53 16.45
C LEU A 333 -9.03 2.16 17.00
N LEU A 334 -7.83 2.03 17.57
CA LEU A 334 -7.32 0.75 18.07
C LEU A 334 -8.12 0.24 19.27
N ILE A 335 -8.47 1.12 20.21
CA ILE A 335 -9.31 0.79 21.38
C ILE A 335 -10.69 0.34 20.92
N TYR A 336 -11.33 1.08 20.00
CA TYR A 336 -12.65 0.74 19.49
C TYR A 336 -12.64 -0.59 18.75
N ALA A 337 -11.73 -0.78 17.82
CA ALA A 337 -11.63 -2.00 17.02
C ALA A 337 -11.29 -3.22 17.89
N GLY A 338 -10.43 -3.06 18.92
CA GLY A 338 -10.15 -4.09 19.91
C GLY A 338 -11.37 -4.48 20.73
N ALA A 339 -12.08 -3.49 21.25
CA ALA A 339 -13.31 -3.74 22.03
C ALA A 339 -14.38 -4.46 21.20
N LYS A 340 -14.58 -4.08 19.93
CA LYS A 340 -15.53 -4.75 19.02
C LYS A 340 -15.08 -6.16 18.64
N SER A 341 -13.79 -6.37 18.43
CA SER A 341 -13.21 -7.70 18.15
C SER A 341 -13.46 -8.65 19.35
N ILE A 342 -13.25 -8.16 20.56
CA ILE A 342 -13.54 -8.93 21.79
C ILE A 342 -15.05 -9.20 21.92
N ALA A 343 -15.88 -8.16 21.73
CA ALA A 343 -17.35 -8.29 21.85
C ALA A 343 -17.96 -9.23 20.79
N SER A 344 -17.31 -9.41 19.64
CA SER A 344 -17.76 -10.34 18.59
C SER A 344 -17.57 -11.81 18.94
N LEU A 345 -16.78 -12.13 19.97
CA LEU A 345 -16.51 -13.48 20.45
C LEU A 345 -17.67 -14.04 21.30
N LYS A 346 -18.83 -14.25 20.71
CA LYS A 346 -19.90 -15.01 21.39
C LYS A 346 -19.57 -16.50 21.52
N LYS A 347 -18.78 -17.06 20.60
CA LYS A 347 -18.14 -18.38 20.67
C LYS A 347 -16.72 -18.26 20.13
N PRO A 348 -15.68 -18.64 20.91
CA PRO A 348 -14.31 -18.56 20.47
C PRO A 348 -14.08 -19.56 19.33
N ASP A 349 -14.03 -19.04 18.10
CA ASP A 349 -13.55 -19.78 16.94
C ASP A 349 -12.09 -19.40 16.64
N PHE A 350 -11.41 -20.23 15.86
CA PHE A 350 -10.00 -20.01 15.51
C PHE A 350 -9.74 -18.66 14.83
N PRO A 351 -10.54 -18.23 13.83
CA PRO A 351 -10.38 -16.91 13.21
C PRO A 351 -10.56 -15.74 14.17
N GLY A 352 -11.54 -15.80 15.07
CA GLY A 352 -11.77 -14.75 16.04
C GLY A 352 -10.61 -14.59 17.02
N LEU A 353 -10.08 -15.72 17.51
CA LEU A 353 -8.93 -15.71 18.42
C LEU A 353 -7.67 -15.18 17.73
N LEU A 354 -7.42 -15.58 16.49
CA LEU A 354 -6.30 -15.12 15.68
C LEU A 354 -6.40 -13.61 15.42
N ASN A 355 -7.60 -13.10 15.14
CA ASN A 355 -7.83 -11.67 14.95
C ASN A 355 -7.48 -10.86 16.20
N ILE A 356 -7.91 -11.32 17.38
CA ILE A 356 -7.58 -10.66 18.67
C ILE A 356 -6.07 -10.69 18.91
N THR A 357 -5.42 -11.83 18.69
CA THR A 357 -3.96 -11.93 18.86
C THR A 357 -3.22 -10.96 17.96
N GLY A 358 -3.58 -10.91 16.68
CA GLY A 358 -3.00 -9.94 15.73
C GLY A 358 -3.26 -8.50 16.15
N PHE A 359 -4.44 -8.22 16.70
CA PHE A 359 -4.80 -6.90 17.16
C PHE A 359 -4.01 -6.46 18.41
N VAL A 360 -3.80 -7.36 19.37
CA VAL A 360 -2.99 -7.11 20.58
C VAL A 360 -1.54 -6.80 20.19
N ILE A 361 -1.00 -7.55 19.22
CA ILE A 361 0.35 -7.32 18.71
C ILE A 361 0.46 -5.93 18.04
N LEU A 362 -0.51 -5.58 17.20
CA LEU A 362 -0.58 -4.27 16.55
C LEU A 362 -0.67 -3.13 17.56
N LEU A 363 -1.51 -3.29 18.58
CA LEU A 363 -1.64 -2.32 19.66
C LEU A 363 -0.33 -2.17 20.45
N GLY A 364 0.35 -3.27 20.73
CA GLY A 364 1.66 -3.27 21.39
C GLY A 364 2.69 -2.47 20.59
N GLY A 365 2.76 -2.67 19.28
CA GLY A 365 3.63 -1.90 18.39
C GLY A 365 3.30 -0.41 18.37
N ALA A 366 2.02 -0.07 18.28
CA ALA A 366 1.58 1.32 18.30
C ALA A 366 1.90 2.04 19.64
N LEU A 367 1.70 1.36 20.76
CA LEU A 367 2.06 1.90 22.09
C LEU A 367 3.56 2.08 22.24
N ASN A 368 4.37 1.13 21.73
CA ASN A 368 5.82 1.28 21.72
C ASN A 368 6.24 2.50 20.91
N ASP A 369 5.73 2.69 19.70
CA ASP A 369 6.09 3.84 18.85
C ASP A 369 5.68 5.18 19.46
N ILE A 370 4.52 5.23 20.14
CA ILE A 370 4.08 6.40 20.89
C ILE A 370 5.07 6.69 22.03
N ALA A 371 5.50 5.66 22.74
CA ALA A 371 6.46 5.80 23.85
C ALA A 371 7.83 6.26 23.34
N VAL A 372 8.37 5.62 22.31
CA VAL A 372 9.63 6.02 21.66
C VAL A 372 9.55 7.48 21.18
N SER A 373 8.41 7.90 20.61
CA SER A 373 8.24 9.29 20.16
C SER A 373 8.14 10.33 21.29
N ARG A 374 7.87 9.89 22.53
CA ARG A 374 7.72 10.79 23.68
C ARG A 374 8.97 10.87 24.58
N SER A 375 9.59 9.74 24.85
CA SER A 375 10.64 9.65 25.88
C SER A 375 11.98 9.11 25.35
N GLY A 376 12.07 8.75 24.08
CA GLY A 376 13.30 8.16 23.53
C GLY A 376 13.63 6.75 24.07
N SER A 377 12.93 6.28 25.11
CA SER A 377 13.26 5.02 25.76
C SER A 377 12.04 4.19 26.13
N MET A 378 11.77 3.14 25.39
CA MET A 378 11.04 1.94 25.82
C MET A 378 11.57 0.72 25.08
N LEU A 379 11.49 -0.44 25.68
CA LEU A 379 11.79 -1.80 25.23
C LEU A 379 13.00 -1.98 24.28
N SER A 380 13.07 -1.33 23.12
CA SER A 380 14.18 -1.48 22.16
C SER A 380 14.75 -0.15 21.65
N GLY A 381 14.06 0.99 21.89
CA GLY A 381 14.39 2.28 21.28
C GLY A 381 14.21 2.30 19.75
N GLU A 382 13.52 1.30 19.19
CA GLU A 382 13.21 1.19 17.76
C GLU A 382 11.70 1.24 17.52
N TYR A 383 11.31 1.73 16.34
CA TYR A 383 9.91 1.73 15.92
C TYR A 383 9.47 0.33 15.53
N LEU A 384 8.46 -0.21 16.20
CA LEU A 384 7.97 -1.57 16.00
C LEU A 384 6.67 -1.65 15.19
N LEU A 385 5.98 -0.52 14.97
CA LEU A 385 4.67 -0.51 14.33
C LEU A 385 4.69 -1.12 12.92
N ALA A 386 5.73 -0.89 12.14
CA ALA A 386 5.87 -1.46 10.81
C ALA A 386 5.87 -2.99 10.85
N TYR A 387 6.65 -3.59 11.75
CA TYR A 387 6.74 -5.05 11.90
C TYR A 387 5.48 -5.67 12.49
N THR A 388 4.93 -5.04 13.54
CA THR A 388 3.68 -5.53 14.16
C THR A 388 2.47 -5.38 13.23
N SER A 389 2.46 -4.37 12.37
CA SER A 389 1.43 -4.25 11.32
C SER A 389 1.54 -5.36 10.29
N THR A 390 2.75 -5.75 9.88
CA THR A 390 2.98 -6.87 8.97
C THR A 390 2.48 -8.17 9.58
N ILE A 391 2.75 -8.42 10.87
CA ILE A 391 2.23 -9.59 11.59
C ILE A 391 0.69 -9.53 11.63
N PHE A 392 0.10 -8.38 11.94
CA PHE A 392 -1.36 -8.21 11.92
C PHE A 392 -1.94 -8.51 10.52
N ILE A 393 -1.34 -7.96 9.46
CA ILE A 393 -1.76 -8.22 8.07
C ILE A 393 -1.70 -9.71 7.77
N PHE A 394 -0.64 -10.40 8.22
CA PHE A 394 -0.51 -11.85 8.04
C PHE A 394 -1.64 -12.63 8.74
N THR A 395 -2.08 -12.19 9.93
CA THR A 395 -3.27 -12.79 10.58
C THR A 395 -4.53 -12.60 9.73
N GLN A 396 -4.70 -11.45 9.07
CA GLN A 396 -5.84 -11.20 8.18
C GLN A 396 -5.79 -12.10 6.94
N VAL A 397 -4.61 -12.34 6.38
CA VAL A 397 -4.43 -13.30 5.26
C VAL A 397 -4.86 -14.70 5.68
N ILE A 398 -4.40 -15.17 6.86
CA ILE A 398 -4.78 -16.49 7.37
C ILE A 398 -6.30 -16.58 7.58
N ILE A 399 -6.92 -15.55 8.15
CA ILE A 399 -8.38 -15.48 8.35
C ILE A 399 -9.09 -15.55 7.00
N LEU A 400 -8.60 -14.81 6.00
CA LEU A 400 -9.17 -14.82 4.65
C LEU A 400 -9.04 -16.19 4.00
N ILE A 401 -7.86 -16.81 4.08
CA ILE A 401 -7.62 -18.18 3.56
C ILE A 401 -8.56 -19.17 4.25
N ASN A 402 -8.68 -19.12 5.58
CA ASN A 402 -9.61 -19.98 6.32
C ASN A 402 -11.07 -19.79 5.87
N LYS A 403 -11.48 -18.54 5.66
CA LYS A 403 -12.81 -18.23 5.14
C LYS A 403 -12.98 -18.81 3.73
N TRP A 404 -11.98 -18.67 2.88
CA TRP A 404 -12.00 -19.19 1.52
C TRP A 404 -12.04 -20.72 1.49
N VAL A 405 -11.21 -21.37 2.33
CA VAL A 405 -11.21 -22.84 2.47
C VAL A 405 -12.58 -23.36 2.96
N ARG A 406 -13.20 -22.66 3.92
CA ARG A 406 -14.56 -23.01 4.37
C ARG A 406 -15.57 -22.91 3.24
N LEU A 407 -15.55 -21.80 2.49
CA LEU A 407 -16.45 -21.59 1.35
C LEU A 407 -16.20 -22.64 0.25
N PHE A 408 -14.93 -22.94 -0.04
CA PHE A 408 -14.57 -23.97 -1.00
C PHE A 408 -15.05 -25.38 -0.57
N ASN A 409 -14.85 -25.71 0.71
CA ASN A 409 -15.34 -26.98 1.25
C ASN A 409 -16.87 -27.07 1.24
N GLU A 410 -17.56 -25.96 1.48
CA GLU A 410 -19.02 -25.88 1.40
C GLU A 410 -19.50 -26.01 -0.05
N GLU A 411 -18.83 -25.38 -0.99
CA GLU A 411 -19.08 -25.54 -2.42
C GLU A 411 -18.85 -26.98 -2.88
N GLN A 412 -17.74 -27.60 -2.46
CA GLN A 412 -17.45 -29.02 -2.72
C GLN A 412 -18.50 -29.95 -2.10
N ARG A 413 -18.97 -29.63 -0.89
CA ARG A 413 -20.03 -30.39 -0.26
C ARG A 413 -21.35 -30.28 -1.02
N LEU A 414 -21.72 -29.04 -1.39
CA LEU A 414 -22.91 -28.79 -2.20
C LEU A 414 -22.82 -29.47 -3.57
N HIS A 415 -21.62 -29.46 -4.19
CA HIS A 415 -21.39 -30.16 -5.44
C HIS A 415 -21.58 -31.67 -5.30
N LYS A 416 -21.05 -32.28 -4.23
CA LYS A 416 -21.25 -33.69 -3.92
C LYS A 416 -22.72 -34.03 -3.57
N GLU A 417 -23.39 -33.16 -2.85
CA GLU A 417 -24.83 -33.28 -2.59
C GLU A 417 -25.62 -33.18 -3.92
N LEU A 418 -25.24 -32.28 -4.80
CA LEU A 418 -25.83 -32.14 -6.15
C LEU A 418 -25.58 -33.39 -7.01
N GLU A 419 -24.33 -33.90 -6.99
CA GLU A 419 -24.00 -35.17 -7.67
C GLU A 419 -24.79 -36.37 -7.10
N HIS A 420 -24.95 -36.41 -5.76
CA HIS A 420 -25.74 -37.45 -5.13
C HIS A 420 -27.23 -37.33 -5.49
N VAL A 421 -27.77 -36.10 -5.48
CA VAL A 421 -29.15 -35.84 -5.91
C VAL A 421 -29.32 -36.17 -7.40
N ASN A 422 -28.34 -35.77 -8.26
CA ASN A 422 -28.38 -36.15 -9.67
C ASN A 422 -28.33 -37.68 -9.87
N LYS A 423 -27.47 -38.37 -9.11
CA LYS A 423 -27.39 -39.85 -9.18
C LYS A 423 -28.68 -40.50 -8.71
N ASN A 424 -29.27 -40.02 -7.61
CA ASN A 424 -30.56 -40.50 -7.15
C ASN A 424 -31.68 -40.17 -8.18
N LEU A 425 -31.60 -39.02 -8.83
CA LEU A 425 -32.52 -38.66 -9.91
C LEU A 425 -32.33 -39.54 -11.14
N GLU A 426 -31.07 -39.87 -11.51
CA GLU A 426 -30.77 -40.82 -12.58
C GLU A 426 -31.34 -42.25 -12.25
N ASP A 427 -31.14 -42.70 -10.99
CA ASP A 427 -31.69 -43.98 -10.54
C ASP A 427 -33.22 -43.99 -10.59
N ILE A 428 -33.88 -42.90 -10.15
CA ILE A 428 -35.34 -42.74 -10.24
C ILE A 428 -35.80 -42.67 -11.70
N VAL A 429 -35.01 -41.97 -12.58
CA VAL A 429 -35.31 -41.89 -14.01
C VAL A 429 -35.17 -43.24 -14.68
N ILE A 430 -34.13 -44.04 -14.33
CA ILE A 430 -33.96 -45.42 -14.81
C ILE A 430 -35.10 -46.31 -14.37
N GLU A 431 -35.50 -46.25 -13.08
CA GLU A 431 -36.64 -47.01 -12.55
C GLU A 431 -37.96 -46.65 -13.25
N ARG A 432 -38.21 -45.32 -13.44
CA ARG A 432 -39.39 -44.83 -14.16
C ARG A 432 -39.33 -45.07 -15.67
N THR A 433 -38.10 -45.06 -16.27
CA THR A 433 -37.98 -45.41 -17.71
C THR A 433 -38.18 -46.91 -17.95
N SER A 434 -37.86 -47.79 -16.99
CA SER A 434 -38.19 -49.18 -17.08
C SER A 434 -39.71 -49.45 -17.04
N GLU A 435 -40.47 -48.66 -16.27
CA GLU A 435 -41.93 -48.62 -16.28
C GLU A 435 -42.52 -48.02 -17.57
N LEU A 436 -41.82 -47.04 -18.15
CA LEU A 436 -42.23 -46.30 -19.35
C LEU A 436 -41.85 -47.02 -20.65
N THR A 437 -41.05 -48.12 -20.63
CA THR A 437 -40.73 -48.94 -21.84
C THR A 437 -41.94 -49.51 -22.55
N ASN A 438 -43.09 -49.55 -21.91
CA ASN A 438 -44.39 -49.91 -22.51
C ASN A 438 -45.08 -48.74 -23.29
N GLN A 439 -44.52 -47.50 -23.25
CA GLN A 439 -45.04 -46.35 -24.02
C GLN A 439 -44.01 -45.81 -25.05
N LYS A 440 -43.51 -46.77 -25.84
CA LYS A 440 -42.36 -46.59 -26.75
C LYS A 440 -42.46 -45.49 -27.83
N ALA A 441 -43.65 -45.11 -28.19
CA ALA A 441 -43.84 -44.21 -29.34
C ALA A 441 -43.60 -42.69 -28.98
N GLU A 442 -43.75 -42.31 -27.71
CA GLU A 442 -43.61 -40.90 -27.27
C GLU A 442 -42.15 -40.51 -26.90
N VAL A 443 -41.36 -41.53 -26.56
CA VAL A 443 -39.96 -41.39 -26.11
C VAL A 443 -39.00 -41.09 -27.27
N GLU A 444 -39.23 -41.61 -28.48
CA GLU A 444 -38.36 -41.36 -29.65
C GLU A 444 -38.32 -39.90 -30.10
N ASN A 445 -39.42 -39.17 -29.95
CA ASN A 445 -39.45 -37.74 -30.27
C ASN A 445 -38.70 -36.89 -29.25
N LYS A 446 -38.79 -37.26 -27.94
CA LYS A 446 -38.04 -36.60 -26.87
C LYS A 446 -36.54 -36.89 -26.89
N ASN A 447 -36.14 -38.10 -27.33
CA ASN A 447 -34.72 -38.45 -27.50
C ASN A 447 -34.02 -37.58 -28.55
N LYS A 448 -34.71 -37.26 -29.67
CA LYS A 448 -34.14 -36.34 -30.68
C LYS A 448 -33.91 -34.93 -30.15
N GLU A 449 -34.75 -34.49 -29.20
CA GLU A 449 -34.60 -33.16 -28.57
C GLU A 449 -33.46 -33.13 -27.53
N ILE A 450 -33.28 -34.24 -26.78
CA ILE A 450 -32.17 -34.41 -25.81
C ILE A 450 -30.81 -34.48 -26.54
N GLU A 451 -30.69 -35.15 -27.65
CA GLU A 451 -29.44 -35.15 -28.42
C GLU A 451 -29.05 -33.79 -28.97
N LYS A 452 -30.04 -33.01 -29.39
CA LYS A 452 -29.81 -31.63 -29.86
C LYS A 452 -29.30 -30.74 -28.72
N ASN A 453 -29.86 -30.86 -27.53
CA ASN A 453 -29.47 -30.10 -26.36
C ASN A 453 -28.09 -30.50 -25.83
N ASN A 454 -27.74 -31.78 -25.84
CA ASN A 454 -26.44 -32.27 -25.47
C ASN A 454 -25.32 -31.75 -26.38
N ARG A 455 -25.56 -31.66 -27.70
CA ARG A 455 -24.60 -31.04 -28.65
C ARG A 455 -24.36 -29.55 -28.35
N ILE A 456 -25.40 -28.85 -27.93
CA ILE A 456 -25.28 -27.45 -27.56
C ILE A 456 -24.49 -27.30 -26.23
N LEU A 457 -24.76 -28.18 -25.27
CA LEU A 457 -24.06 -28.21 -23.99
C LEU A 457 -22.56 -28.55 -24.12
N GLU A 458 -22.23 -29.54 -24.95
CA GLU A 458 -20.85 -29.90 -25.27
C GLU A 458 -20.07 -28.76 -25.94
N LYS A 459 -20.74 -28.01 -26.81
CA LYS A 459 -20.13 -26.82 -27.44
C LYS A 459 -19.82 -25.74 -26.40
N ASN A 460 -20.71 -25.56 -25.42
CA ASN A 460 -20.53 -24.58 -24.35
C ASN A 460 -19.42 -25.01 -23.36
N LEU A 461 -19.34 -26.30 -23.03
CA LEU A 461 -18.28 -26.83 -22.16
C LEU A 461 -16.88 -26.71 -22.80
N ARG A 462 -16.73 -27.04 -24.07
CA ARG A 462 -15.46 -26.87 -24.79
C ARG A 462 -15.01 -25.42 -24.88
N THR A 463 -15.96 -24.48 -24.96
CA THR A 463 -15.66 -23.06 -24.93
C THR A 463 -15.15 -22.64 -23.56
N LYS A 464 -15.75 -23.16 -22.49
CA LYS A 464 -15.37 -22.89 -21.10
C LYS A 464 -13.94 -23.37 -20.80
N ASP A 465 -13.62 -24.62 -21.16
CA ASP A 465 -12.29 -25.19 -20.90
C ASP A 465 -11.19 -24.46 -21.67
N ARG A 466 -11.46 -24.05 -22.91
CA ARG A 466 -10.49 -23.28 -23.71
C ARG A 466 -10.18 -21.93 -23.09
N VAL A 467 -11.18 -21.28 -22.53
CA VAL A 467 -11.00 -19.99 -21.86
C VAL A 467 -10.20 -20.14 -20.56
N PHE A 468 -10.48 -21.15 -19.75
CA PHE A 468 -9.69 -21.42 -18.54
C PHE A 468 -8.20 -21.65 -18.84
N SER A 469 -7.91 -22.35 -19.95
CA SER A 469 -6.53 -22.57 -20.39
C SER A 469 -5.82 -21.27 -20.80
N ILE A 470 -6.52 -20.38 -21.51
CA ILE A 470 -5.98 -19.07 -21.91
C ILE A 470 -5.73 -18.21 -20.67
N ILE A 471 -6.69 -18.16 -19.72
CA ILE A 471 -6.57 -17.44 -18.45
C ILE A 471 -5.33 -17.88 -17.68
N ALA A 472 -5.14 -19.18 -17.51
CA ALA A 472 -4.02 -19.74 -16.76
C ALA A 472 -2.66 -19.36 -17.38
N HIS A 473 -2.57 -19.39 -18.73
CA HIS A 473 -1.36 -19.01 -19.45
C HIS A 473 -1.06 -17.51 -19.31
N ASP A 474 -2.06 -16.67 -19.55
CA ASP A 474 -1.89 -15.21 -19.61
C ASP A 474 -1.72 -14.56 -18.24
N LEU A 475 -2.17 -15.21 -17.15
CA LEU A 475 -1.86 -14.82 -15.77
C LEU A 475 -0.47 -15.29 -15.32
N LYS A 476 -0.03 -16.47 -15.76
CA LYS A 476 1.27 -17.02 -15.37
C LYS A 476 2.43 -16.18 -15.90
N SER A 477 2.32 -15.67 -17.13
CA SER A 477 3.39 -14.91 -17.79
C SER A 477 3.78 -13.61 -17.04
N PRO A 478 2.86 -12.68 -16.69
CA PRO A 478 3.21 -11.47 -15.96
C PRO A 478 3.69 -11.74 -14.52
N LEU A 479 3.15 -12.79 -13.87
CA LEU A 479 3.58 -13.18 -12.50
C LEU A 479 5.03 -13.72 -12.49
N VAL A 480 5.41 -14.50 -13.49
CA VAL A 480 6.80 -14.97 -13.66
C VAL A 480 7.71 -13.78 -13.95
N SER A 481 7.31 -12.84 -14.83
CA SER A 481 8.07 -11.63 -15.12
C SER A 481 8.28 -10.76 -13.87
N LEU A 482 7.23 -10.60 -13.05
CA LEU A 482 7.31 -9.90 -11.75
C LEU A 482 8.28 -10.61 -10.79
N SER A 483 8.19 -11.93 -10.68
CA SER A 483 9.11 -12.73 -9.85
C SER A 483 10.56 -12.57 -10.31
N THR A 484 10.80 -12.63 -11.61
CA THR A 484 12.15 -12.47 -12.18
C THR A 484 12.71 -11.07 -11.93
N LEU A 485 11.87 -10.02 -12.07
CA LEU A 485 12.27 -8.64 -11.78
C LEU A 485 12.56 -8.43 -10.29
N ILE A 486 11.77 -9.04 -9.40
CA ILE A 486 12.02 -9.05 -7.95
C ILE A 486 13.35 -9.74 -7.62
N ASP A 487 13.65 -10.87 -8.27
CA ASP A 487 14.89 -11.60 -8.04
C ASP A 487 16.11 -10.86 -8.61
N LEU A 488 15.97 -10.17 -9.73
CA LEU A 488 16.99 -9.26 -10.26
C LEU A 488 17.29 -8.12 -9.27
N LEU A 489 16.24 -7.53 -8.67
CA LEU A 489 16.39 -6.48 -7.66
C LEU A 489 17.01 -6.97 -6.34
N LYS A 490 16.93 -8.27 -6.02
CA LYS A 490 17.57 -8.87 -4.85
C LYS A 490 19.06 -9.20 -5.06
N THR A 491 19.47 -9.42 -6.31
CA THR A 491 20.82 -9.90 -6.63
C THR A 491 21.82 -8.78 -6.86
N ASP A 492 21.37 -7.58 -7.20
CA ASP A 492 22.24 -6.43 -7.48
C ASP A 492 22.31 -5.46 -6.29
N SER A 493 23.36 -5.58 -5.49
CA SER A 493 23.76 -4.52 -4.53
C SER A 493 24.43 -3.38 -5.29
N PRO A 494 23.92 -2.15 -5.23
CA PRO A 494 24.43 -1.03 -6.04
C PRO A 494 25.76 -0.53 -5.51
N THR A 495 26.83 -0.73 -6.28
CA THR A 495 28.15 -0.18 -5.96
C THR A 495 28.72 0.85 -6.96
N LYS A 496 27.98 1.25 -7.99
CA LYS A 496 28.43 2.34 -8.91
C LYS A 496 27.25 3.05 -9.62
N GLU A 497 27.43 4.31 -9.97
CA GLU A 497 26.49 5.25 -10.59
C GLU A 497 25.76 4.77 -11.88
N LYS A 498 26.23 3.73 -12.54
CA LYS A 498 25.60 3.14 -13.73
C LYS A 498 24.41 2.22 -13.43
N ASP A 499 24.28 1.72 -12.20
CA ASP A 499 23.25 0.76 -11.83
C ASP A 499 21.88 1.41 -11.57
N ASN A 500 21.84 2.72 -11.41
CA ASN A 500 20.61 3.48 -11.10
C ASN A 500 19.59 3.51 -12.26
N GLU A 501 20.04 3.45 -13.50
CA GLU A 501 19.17 3.48 -14.69
C GLU A 501 18.53 2.12 -14.95
N GLN A 502 19.26 1.04 -14.68
CA GLN A 502 18.77 -0.33 -14.81
C GLN A 502 17.76 -0.67 -13.71
N TYR A 503 18.00 -0.16 -12.50
CA TYR A 503 17.07 -0.29 -11.36
C TYR A 503 15.75 0.46 -11.60
N ARG A 504 15.82 1.69 -12.09
CA ARG A 504 14.65 2.48 -12.52
C ARG A 504 13.88 1.79 -13.65
N THR A 505 14.57 1.21 -14.59
CA THR A 505 13.96 0.51 -15.72
C THR A 505 13.21 -0.73 -15.23
N SER A 506 13.78 -1.50 -14.28
CA SER A 506 13.15 -2.68 -13.70
C SER A 506 11.90 -2.33 -12.88
N ILE A 507 11.92 -1.26 -12.10
CA ILE A 507 10.74 -0.78 -11.36
C ILE A 507 9.63 -0.31 -12.29
N ASN A 508 9.97 0.48 -13.32
CA ASN A 508 8.99 0.92 -14.32
C ASN A 508 8.37 -0.27 -15.09
N GLU A 509 9.16 -1.31 -15.33
CA GLU A 509 8.67 -2.51 -15.99
C GLU A 509 7.78 -3.36 -15.06
N MET A 510 8.10 -3.41 -13.75
CA MET A 510 7.22 -4.01 -12.73
C MET A 510 5.88 -3.29 -12.65
N GLU A 511 5.90 -1.96 -12.60
CA GLU A 511 4.69 -1.14 -12.57
C GLU A 511 3.81 -1.39 -13.79
N LYS A 512 4.40 -1.46 -14.99
CA LYS A 512 3.69 -1.82 -16.22
C LYS A 512 3.10 -3.24 -16.18
N GLN A 513 3.84 -4.22 -15.66
CA GLN A 513 3.37 -5.60 -15.53
C GLN A 513 2.21 -5.73 -14.53
N VAL A 514 2.25 -5.00 -13.41
CA VAL A 514 1.15 -4.92 -12.44
C VAL A 514 -0.10 -4.33 -13.09
N HIS A 515 0.03 -3.18 -13.78
CA HIS A 515 -1.07 -2.56 -14.49
C HIS A 515 -1.66 -3.46 -15.59
N PHE A 516 -0.81 -4.15 -16.35
CA PHE A 516 -1.25 -5.09 -17.38
C PHE A 516 -2.03 -6.26 -16.77
N THR A 517 -1.52 -6.83 -15.66
CA THR A 517 -2.17 -7.95 -14.96
C THR A 517 -3.52 -7.54 -14.38
N ASN A 518 -3.60 -6.37 -13.77
CA ASN A 518 -4.86 -5.83 -13.25
C ASN A 518 -5.91 -5.67 -14.35
N ASN A 519 -5.54 -5.08 -15.48
CA ASN A 519 -6.45 -4.91 -16.61
C ASN A 519 -6.91 -6.26 -17.20
N LEU A 520 -6.03 -7.26 -17.25
CA LEU A 520 -6.38 -8.60 -17.71
C LEU A 520 -7.39 -9.28 -16.79
N ILE A 521 -7.16 -9.19 -15.47
CA ILE A 521 -8.02 -9.75 -14.42
C ILE A 521 -9.41 -9.11 -14.46
N ASP A 522 -9.49 -7.78 -14.55
CA ASP A 522 -10.75 -7.04 -14.67
C ASP A 522 -11.62 -7.55 -15.83
N ASN A 523 -11.01 -7.70 -17.00
CA ASN A 523 -11.73 -8.16 -18.19
C ASN A 523 -12.19 -9.62 -18.10
N LEU A 524 -11.40 -10.47 -17.44
CA LEU A 524 -11.71 -11.90 -17.30
C LEU A 524 -12.84 -12.16 -16.30
N LEU A 525 -12.88 -11.39 -15.20
CA LEU A 525 -13.96 -11.50 -14.21
C LEU A 525 -15.31 -11.15 -14.81
N LEU A 526 -15.36 -10.03 -15.50
CA LEU A 526 -16.59 -9.54 -16.11
C LEU A 526 -17.10 -10.50 -17.21
N TRP A 527 -16.18 -11.17 -17.92
CA TRP A 527 -16.56 -12.19 -18.89
C TRP A 527 -17.08 -13.48 -18.22
N GLY A 528 -16.44 -13.91 -17.10
CA GLY A 528 -16.86 -15.09 -16.33
C GLY A 528 -18.25 -14.94 -15.72
N GLU A 529 -18.59 -13.77 -15.25
CA GLU A 529 -19.91 -13.43 -14.69
C GLU A 529 -20.99 -13.42 -15.78
N GLY A 530 -20.68 -12.91 -16.98
CA GLY A 530 -21.62 -12.85 -18.10
C GLY A 530 -22.04 -14.22 -18.67
N GLN A 531 -21.19 -15.27 -18.56
CA GLN A 531 -21.45 -16.63 -19.08
C GLN A 531 -22.35 -17.50 -18.16
N HIS A 532 -22.57 -17.11 -16.89
CA HIS A 532 -23.24 -17.97 -15.91
C HIS A 532 -24.69 -17.58 -15.59
N SER A 533 -25.32 -16.63 -16.31
CA SER A 533 -26.67 -16.13 -16.02
C SER A 533 -26.83 -15.68 -14.55
N ARG A 534 -25.74 -15.27 -13.91
CA ARG A 534 -25.69 -14.79 -12.51
C ARG A 534 -25.06 -13.40 -12.40
N VAL A 535 -25.10 -12.60 -13.46
CA VAL A 535 -24.94 -11.16 -13.25
C VAL A 535 -26.15 -10.77 -12.38
N ASN A 536 -25.87 -10.37 -11.14
CA ASN A 536 -26.89 -9.77 -10.29
C ASN A 536 -27.31 -8.47 -11.02
N TYR A 537 -28.31 -8.58 -11.88
CA TYR A 537 -28.84 -7.46 -12.62
C TYR A 537 -29.82 -6.73 -11.70
N GLU A 538 -29.38 -5.63 -11.14
CA GLU A 538 -30.16 -4.78 -10.22
C GLU A 538 -30.50 -3.43 -10.89
N PRO A 539 -31.40 -3.43 -11.87
CA PRO A 539 -31.75 -2.19 -12.56
C PRO A 539 -32.53 -1.25 -11.65
N GLY A 540 -32.19 0.01 -11.74
CA GLY A 540 -32.86 1.08 -11.04
C GLY A 540 -32.98 2.33 -11.92
N LYS A 541 -33.78 3.30 -11.47
CA LYS A 541 -33.82 4.61 -12.11
C LYS A 541 -32.54 5.37 -11.80
N GLY A 542 -31.66 5.48 -12.79
CA GLY A 542 -30.37 6.15 -12.68
C GLY A 542 -30.29 7.44 -13.49
N ASN A 543 -29.38 8.31 -13.06
CA ASN A 543 -29.01 9.52 -13.81
C ASN A 543 -27.67 9.24 -14.53
N ILE A 544 -27.70 9.11 -15.85
CA ILE A 544 -26.50 8.80 -16.64
C ILE A 544 -25.41 9.87 -16.53
N THR A 545 -25.79 11.11 -16.23
CA THR A 545 -24.84 12.21 -16.03
C THR A 545 -23.83 11.88 -14.93
N ASP A 546 -24.30 11.33 -13.81
CA ASP A 546 -23.47 11.01 -12.66
C ASP A 546 -22.47 9.90 -13.00
N THR A 547 -22.93 8.90 -13.76
CA THR A 547 -22.09 7.78 -14.22
C THR A 547 -21.01 8.24 -15.21
N VAL A 548 -21.37 9.15 -16.14
CA VAL A 548 -20.39 9.70 -17.10
C VAL A 548 -19.37 10.58 -16.40
N LEU A 549 -19.79 11.47 -15.51
CA LEU A 549 -18.90 12.38 -14.82
C LEU A 549 -17.96 11.63 -13.85
N SER A 550 -18.46 10.61 -13.15
CA SER A 550 -17.60 9.76 -12.31
C SER A 550 -16.54 9.03 -13.14
N THR A 551 -16.93 8.53 -14.31
CA THR A 551 -15.98 7.90 -15.25
C THR A 551 -14.96 8.90 -15.78
N PHE A 552 -15.36 10.12 -16.09
CA PHE A 552 -14.43 11.18 -16.50
C PHE A 552 -13.41 11.50 -15.43
N ASN A 553 -13.82 11.60 -14.17
CA ASN A 553 -12.92 11.83 -13.05
C ASN A 553 -11.85 10.72 -12.92
N ILE A 554 -12.23 9.48 -13.14
CA ILE A 554 -11.30 8.34 -13.10
C ILE A 554 -10.32 8.37 -14.28
N LEU A 555 -10.79 8.74 -15.48
CA LEU A 555 -10.00 8.68 -16.70
C LEU A 555 -9.28 9.99 -17.06
N ASN A 556 -9.59 11.07 -16.35
CA ASN A 556 -9.02 12.40 -16.58
C ASN A 556 -7.47 12.40 -16.58
N PRO A 557 -6.78 11.72 -15.65
CA PRO A 557 -5.32 11.67 -15.66
C PRO A 557 -4.75 11.05 -16.95
N LEU A 558 -5.47 10.08 -17.54
CA LEU A 558 -5.07 9.44 -18.80
C LEU A 558 -5.30 10.37 -20.00
N ALA A 559 -6.43 11.08 -20.01
CA ALA A 559 -6.77 12.04 -21.04
C ALA A 559 -5.82 13.27 -21.00
N GLU A 560 -5.53 13.77 -19.81
CA GLU A 560 -4.57 14.88 -19.61
C GLU A 560 -3.16 14.55 -20.08
N LYS A 561 -2.70 13.33 -19.82
CA LYS A 561 -1.39 12.86 -20.32
C LYS A 561 -1.27 12.95 -21.83
N LYS A 562 -2.36 12.72 -22.56
CA LYS A 562 -2.47 12.89 -24.02
C LYS A 562 -2.96 14.28 -24.44
N LYS A 563 -3.30 15.16 -23.49
CA LYS A 563 -3.93 16.46 -23.74
C LYS A 563 -5.24 16.33 -24.55
N ILE A 564 -6.01 15.27 -24.30
CA ILE A 564 -7.30 15.02 -24.93
C ILE A 564 -8.36 15.80 -24.18
N GLN A 565 -9.23 16.48 -24.91
CA GLN A 565 -10.40 17.15 -24.33
C GLN A 565 -11.59 16.20 -24.28
N MET A 566 -12.14 16.00 -23.10
CA MET A 566 -13.35 15.23 -22.89
C MET A 566 -14.52 16.18 -22.60
N SER A 567 -15.66 15.95 -23.24
CA SER A 567 -16.87 16.74 -23.03
C SER A 567 -18.09 15.83 -22.90
N TYR A 568 -19.05 16.26 -22.09
CA TYR A 568 -20.33 15.61 -21.95
C TYR A 568 -21.46 16.59 -22.20
N SER A 569 -22.47 16.13 -22.89
CA SER A 569 -23.70 16.89 -23.12
C SER A 569 -24.91 15.94 -23.12
N HIS A 570 -26.09 16.47 -22.80
CA HIS A 570 -27.31 15.69 -22.93
C HIS A 570 -28.42 16.51 -23.58
N ARG A 571 -29.34 15.80 -24.23
CA ARG A 571 -30.61 16.34 -24.79
C ARG A 571 -31.79 15.55 -24.22
N GLY A 572 -32.74 16.22 -23.62
CA GLY A 572 -33.84 15.59 -22.90
C GLY A 572 -33.47 15.16 -21.49
N SER A 573 -34.22 14.26 -20.89
CA SER A 573 -33.97 13.74 -19.55
C SER A 573 -32.80 12.81 -19.53
N PRO A 574 -31.83 12.97 -18.61
CA PRO A 574 -30.70 12.07 -18.50
C PRO A 574 -31.01 10.82 -17.67
N HIS A 575 -32.28 10.54 -17.38
CA HIS A 575 -32.68 9.40 -16.55
C HIS A 575 -33.11 8.21 -17.43
N ALA A 576 -32.62 7.01 -17.02
CA ALA A 576 -33.02 5.76 -17.64
C ALA A 576 -33.12 4.66 -16.56
N TRP A 577 -33.62 3.50 -16.95
CA TRP A 577 -33.72 2.33 -16.10
C TRP A 577 -32.59 1.37 -16.44
N TYR A 578 -31.62 1.21 -15.54
CA TYR A 578 -30.44 0.41 -15.80
C TYR A 578 -29.70 0.03 -14.52
N ASP A 579 -28.82 -0.94 -14.61
CA ASP A 579 -27.86 -1.28 -13.56
C ASP A 579 -26.66 -0.32 -13.63
N SER A 580 -26.48 0.46 -12.55
CA SER A 580 -25.47 1.53 -12.46
C SER A 580 -24.03 1.02 -12.61
N ASP A 581 -23.76 -0.15 -12.03
CA ASP A 581 -22.41 -0.71 -12.01
C ASP A 581 -22.04 -1.26 -13.39
N LEU A 582 -22.98 -1.98 -14.02
CA LEU A 582 -22.77 -2.52 -15.36
C LEU A 582 -22.61 -1.39 -16.40
N VAL A 583 -23.44 -0.34 -16.31
CA VAL A 583 -23.35 0.80 -17.24
C VAL A 583 -22.08 1.62 -16.99
N SER A 584 -21.65 1.75 -15.76
CA SER A 584 -20.34 2.37 -15.44
C SER A 584 -19.17 1.64 -16.11
N ILE A 585 -19.21 0.30 -16.12
CA ILE A 585 -18.21 -0.52 -16.81
C ILE A 585 -18.26 -0.29 -18.33
N ILE A 586 -19.47 -0.22 -18.93
CA ILE A 586 -19.62 0.05 -20.35
C ILE A 586 -18.98 1.40 -20.71
N ILE A 587 -19.39 2.47 -20.01
CA ILE A 587 -18.91 3.82 -20.28
C ILE A 587 -17.39 3.89 -20.07
N ARG A 588 -16.88 3.31 -19.01
CA ARG A 588 -15.45 3.27 -18.72
C ARG A 588 -14.66 2.58 -19.84
N ASN A 589 -15.12 1.43 -20.32
CA ASN A 589 -14.50 0.73 -21.42
C ASN A 589 -14.53 1.53 -22.73
N LEU A 590 -15.68 2.13 -23.06
CA LEU A 590 -15.83 2.90 -24.29
C LEU A 590 -14.99 4.18 -24.27
N VAL A 591 -14.99 4.92 -23.17
CA VAL A 591 -14.19 6.14 -23.02
C VAL A 591 -12.69 5.81 -22.94
N SER A 592 -12.31 4.74 -22.25
CA SER A 592 -10.92 4.27 -22.22
C SER A 592 -10.42 3.88 -23.61
N ASN A 593 -11.25 3.19 -24.42
CA ASN A 593 -10.93 2.88 -25.81
C ASN A 593 -10.80 4.16 -26.65
N ALA A 594 -11.70 5.12 -26.47
CA ALA A 594 -11.62 6.41 -27.15
C ALA A 594 -10.30 7.13 -26.83
N ILE A 595 -9.90 7.19 -25.55
CA ILE A 595 -8.59 7.76 -25.14
C ILE A 595 -7.42 7.00 -25.78
N LYS A 596 -7.51 5.68 -25.80
CA LYS A 596 -6.47 4.80 -26.37
C LYS A 596 -6.24 5.06 -27.84
N PHE A 597 -7.30 5.24 -28.64
CA PHE A 597 -7.23 5.34 -30.10
C PHE A 597 -7.27 6.79 -30.62
N THR A 598 -7.38 7.76 -29.74
CA THR A 598 -7.30 9.18 -30.07
C THR A 598 -5.86 9.68 -29.92
N SER A 599 -5.41 10.46 -30.90
CA SER A 599 -4.11 11.10 -30.90
C SER A 599 -4.05 12.24 -29.88
N ALA A 600 -2.85 12.66 -29.52
CA ALA A 600 -2.65 13.79 -28.61
C ALA A 600 -3.37 15.06 -29.11
N LYS A 601 -4.01 15.80 -28.18
CA LYS A 601 -4.85 16.99 -28.44
C LYS A 601 -6.14 16.67 -29.18
N GLY A 602 -6.60 15.43 -29.19
CA GLY A 602 -7.88 15.05 -29.76
C GLY A 602 -9.06 15.41 -28.86
N ILE A 603 -10.25 15.06 -29.33
CA ILE A 603 -11.52 15.39 -28.66
C ILE A 603 -12.33 14.09 -28.51
N ILE A 604 -12.88 13.90 -27.32
CA ILE A 604 -13.83 12.85 -27.03
C ILE A 604 -15.12 13.52 -26.51
N ASN A 605 -16.23 13.20 -27.15
CA ASN A 605 -17.53 13.70 -26.75
C ASN A 605 -18.43 12.52 -26.34
N VAL A 606 -19.02 12.62 -25.16
CA VAL A 606 -20.07 11.72 -24.69
C VAL A 606 -21.38 12.51 -24.72
N MET A 607 -22.36 11.97 -25.42
CA MET A 607 -23.68 12.59 -25.54
C MET A 607 -24.76 11.60 -25.12
N ALA A 608 -25.67 12.04 -24.28
CA ALA A 608 -26.90 11.31 -23.98
C ALA A 608 -28.09 12.01 -24.62
N GLU A 609 -28.95 11.28 -25.32
CA GLU A 609 -30.09 11.82 -26.01
C GLU A 609 -31.33 10.93 -25.79
N GLU A 610 -32.40 11.53 -25.34
CA GLU A 610 -33.69 10.85 -25.27
C GLU A 610 -34.27 10.71 -26.69
N VAL A 611 -34.48 9.46 -27.08
CA VAL A 611 -35.01 9.12 -28.42
C VAL A 611 -36.43 8.57 -28.27
N ASN A 612 -37.36 9.28 -28.83
CA ASN A 612 -38.81 8.92 -28.81
C ASN A 612 -39.21 8.22 -30.12
N ASP A 613 -38.57 7.08 -30.39
CA ASP A 613 -38.92 6.17 -31.49
C ASP A 613 -39.99 5.15 -31.05
N VAL A 614 -40.17 4.06 -31.81
CA VAL A 614 -41.15 3.00 -31.53
C VAL A 614 -41.03 2.48 -30.09
N ILE A 615 -39.83 2.44 -29.53
CA ILE A 615 -39.55 2.15 -28.10
C ILE A 615 -38.73 3.32 -27.56
N PRO A 616 -39.33 4.14 -26.64
CA PRO A 616 -38.60 5.24 -26.03
C PRO A 616 -37.35 4.75 -25.26
N CYS A 617 -36.20 5.31 -25.57
CA CYS A 617 -34.94 4.91 -24.96
C CYS A 617 -34.00 6.11 -24.76
N LEU A 618 -33.06 5.98 -23.84
CA LEU A 618 -31.96 6.90 -23.71
C LEU A 618 -30.79 6.33 -24.54
N ARG A 619 -30.36 7.06 -25.56
CA ARG A 619 -29.21 6.74 -26.37
C ARG A 619 -27.97 7.44 -25.80
N ILE A 620 -26.95 6.67 -25.49
CA ILE A 620 -25.65 7.18 -25.09
C ILE A 620 -24.68 6.98 -26.24
N GLU A 621 -23.99 8.03 -26.64
CA GLU A 621 -23.02 8.06 -27.74
C GLU A 621 -21.66 8.49 -27.22
N VAL A 622 -20.63 7.68 -27.46
CA VAL A 622 -19.23 8.03 -27.25
C VAL A 622 -18.57 8.22 -28.62
N ARG A 623 -18.12 9.43 -28.88
CA ARG A 623 -17.50 9.81 -30.15
C ARG A 623 -16.10 10.33 -29.92
N ASP A 624 -15.15 9.83 -30.68
CA ASP A 624 -13.79 10.31 -30.75
C ASP A 624 -13.42 10.76 -32.15
N ASN A 625 -12.40 11.59 -32.24
CA ASN A 625 -11.77 12.01 -33.49
C ASN A 625 -10.40 11.32 -33.71
N GLY A 626 -10.31 10.07 -33.29
CA GLY A 626 -9.09 9.27 -33.38
C GLY A 626 -8.87 8.65 -34.76
N ASN A 627 -8.04 7.61 -34.80
CA ASN A 627 -7.60 6.97 -36.07
C ASN A 627 -8.72 6.25 -36.82
N GLY A 628 -9.88 6.04 -36.21
CA GLY A 628 -10.96 5.27 -36.80
C GLY A 628 -10.63 3.78 -37.01
N ILE A 629 -11.53 3.07 -37.68
CA ILE A 629 -11.45 1.64 -37.94
C ILE A 629 -11.57 1.38 -39.43
N ASN A 630 -10.65 0.56 -39.97
CA ASN A 630 -10.66 0.13 -41.36
C ASN A 630 -11.97 -0.59 -41.71
N PRO A 631 -12.60 -0.37 -42.89
CA PRO A 631 -13.89 -0.94 -43.28
C PRO A 631 -13.98 -2.47 -43.19
N GLY A 632 -12.95 -3.19 -43.61
CA GLY A 632 -12.94 -4.66 -43.54
C GLY A 632 -12.92 -5.18 -42.09
N ARG A 633 -12.26 -4.45 -41.22
CA ARG A 633 -12.22 -4.75 -39.78
C ARG A 633 -13.54 -4.36 -39.08
N LEU A 634 -14.13 -3.25 -39.48
CA LEU A 634 -15.44 -2.81 -38.97
C LEU A 634 -16.54 -3.81 -39.31
N GLN A 635 -16.51 -4.41 -40.51
CA GLN A 635 -17.46 -5.45 -40.93
C GLN A 635 -17.30 -6.72 -40.08
N LYS A 636 -16.09 -7.17 -39.83
CA LYS A 636 -15.80 -8.30 -38.90
C LYS A 636 -16.27 -7.97 -37.47
N LEU A 637 -16.04 -6.76 -37.00
CA LEU A 637 -16.46 -6.33 -35.70
C LEU A 637 -17.98 -6.29 -35.52
N LYS A 638 -18.73 -5.99 -36.57
CA LYS A 638 -20.20 -6.03 -36.57
C LYS A 638 -20.76 -7.45 -36.59
N SER A 639 -20.07 -8.41 -37.20
CA SER A 639 -20.51 -9.81 -37.26
C SER A 639 -20.08 -10.63 -36.04
N ASP A 640 -18.93 -10.35 -35.48
CA ASP A 640 -18.40 -10.99 -34.30
C ASP A 640 -17.56 -9.97 -33.53
N PHE A 641 -18.09 -9.44 -32.41
CA PHE A 641 -17.43 -8.41 -31.59
C PHE A 641 -16.08 -8.87 -30.99
N ARG A 642 -15.59 -10.04 -31.40
CA ARG A 642 -14.28 -10.64 -31.04
C ARG A 642 -13.24 -10.32 -32.10
N LEU A 643 -12.34 -9.40 -31.83
CA LEU A 643 -11.19 -9.11 -32.69
C LEU A 643 -9.90 -9.04 -31.89
N GLU A 644 -8.81 -9.46 -32.55
CA GLU A 644 -7.47 -9.23 -32.02
C GLU A 644 -7.23 -7.75 -31.72
N SER A 645 -6.70 -7.49 -30.56
CA SER A 645 -6.39 -6.14 -30.11
C SER A 645 -5.32 -5.49 -30.98
N THR A 646 -5.51 -4.20 -31.28
CA THR A 646 -4.46 -3.36 -31.91
C THR A 646 -3.84 -2.44 -30.87
N PRO A 647 -2.56 -2.11 -31.04
CA PRO A 647 -1.93 -1.06 -30.24
C PRO A 647 -2.66 0.28 -30.38
N GLY A 648 -2.78 1.02 -29.29
CA GLY A 648 -3.30 2.37 -29.29
C GLY A 648 -2.30 3.38 -29.86
N THR A 649 -2.70 4.66 -29.94
CA THR A 649 -1.90 5.76 -30.53
C THR A 649 -0.61 6.04 -29.79
N ALA A 650 -0.46 5.62 -28.54
CA ALA A 650 0.77 5.71 -27.73
C ALA A 650 1.35 4.30 -27.41
N GLY A 651 0.99 3.28 -28.19
CA GLY A 651 1.51 1.93 -28.02
C GLY A 651 0.80 1.10 -26.96
N GLU A 652 -0.36 1.56 -26.44
CA GLU A 652 -1.11 0.85 -25.41
C GLU A 652 -1.64 -0.49 -25.93
N LYS A 653 -1.34 -1.56 -25.23
CA LYS A 653 -1.89 -2.90 -25.53
C LYS A 653 -3.30 -3.02 -24.96
N GLY A 654 -4.15 -3.82 -25.59
CA GLY A 654 -5.49 -4.14 -25.10
C GLY A 654 -5.72 -5.65 -25.13
N THR A 655 -6.70 -6.10 -24.37
CA THR A 655 -7.08 -7.52 -24.28
C THR A 655 -7.96 -7.99 -25.43
N GLY A 656 -8.56 -7.07 -26.20
CA GLY A 656 -9.53 -7.41 -27.27
C GLY A 656 -10.92 -7.81 -26.77
N LEU A 657 -11.12 -7.98 -25.47
CA LEU A 657 -12.36 -8.45 -24.84
C LEU A 657 -13.33 -7.32 -24.47
N GLY A 658 -12.86 -6.07 -24.33
CA GLY A 658 -13.65 -4.99 -23.77
C GLY A 658 -14.91 -4.63 -24.57
N LEU A 659 -14.86 -4.70 -25.89
CA LEU A 659 -16.01 -4.33 -26.74
C LEU A 659 -17.08 -5.43 -26.75
N GLN A 660 -16.66 -6.69 -26.73
CA GLN A 660 -17.57 -7.84 -26.56
C GLN A 660 -18.28 -7.77 -25.22
N LEU A 661 -17.54 -7.47 -24.17
CA LEU A 661 -18.11 -7.26 -22.84
C LEU A 661 -19.15 -6.13 -22.84
N CYS A 662 -18.84 -4.98 -23.47
CA CYS A 662 -19.80 -3.90 -23.58
C CYS A 662 -21.09 -4.33 -24.29
N PHE A 663 -20.99 -5.09 -25.38
CA PHE A 663 -22.13 -5.62 -26.09
C PHE A 663 -23.01 -6.52 -25.22
N ASP A 664 -22.38 -7.44 -24.49
CA ASP A 664 -23.08 -8.37 -23.60
C ASP A 664 -23.77 -7.62 -22.44
N LEU A 665 -23.08 -6.63 -21.83
CA LEU A 665 -23.64 -5.82 -20.75
C LEU A 665 -24.77 -4.89 -21.20
N VAL A 666 -24.69 -4.31 -22.40
CA VAL A 666 -25.77 -3.52 -22.99
C VAL A 666 -27.02 -4.37 -23.21
N LYS A 667 -26.84 -5.59 -23.71
CA LYS A 667 -27.94 -6.53 -23.92
C LYS A 667 -28.59 -6.96 -22.60
N ILE A 668 -27.79 -7.14 -21.54
CA ILE A 668 -28.31 -7.41 -20.20
C ILE A 668 -29.17 -6.26 -19.69
N ASN A 669 -28.78 -5.01 -20.00
CA ASN A 669 -29.57 -3.83 -19.66
C ASN A 669 -30.75 -3.56 -20.61
N GLY A 670 -31.09 -4.49 -21.50
CA GLY A 670 -32.23 -4.37 -22.41
C GLY A 670 -32.02 -3.39 -23.57
N GLY A 671 -30.76 -3.02 -23.85
CA GLY A 671 -30.39 -2.09 -24.89
C GLY A 671 -29.79 -2.74 -26.13
N GLU A 672 -29.51 -1.93 -27.12
CA GLU A 672 -28.79 -2.27 -28.35
C GLU A 672 -27.53 -1.42 -28.50
N MET A 673 -26.46 -2.02 -29.04
CA MET A 673 -25.20 -1.34 -29.27
C MET A 673 -24.87 -1.26 -30.75
N HIS A 674 -24.49 -0.06 -31.21
CA HIS A 674 -24.11 0.20 -32.59
C HIS A 674 -22.71 0.85 -32.65
N ILE A 675 -21.94 0.46 -33.67
CA ILE A 675 -20.63 1.04 -33.96
C ILE A 675 -20.57 1.54 -35.40
N SER A 676 -20.12 2.77 -35.55
CA SER A 676 -19.79 3.37 -36.85
C SER A 676 -18.42 4.05 -36.74
N SER A 677 -17.60 3.84 -37.77
CA SER A 677 -16.25 4.40 -37.80
C SER A 677 -15.77 4.58 -39.22
N LYS A 678 -14.94 5.56 -39.44
CA LYS A 678 -14.26 5.78 -40.71
C LYS A 678 -12.79 6.06 -40.42
N GLU A 679 -11.94 5.38 -41.15
CA GLU A 679 -10.49 5.48 -40.96
C GLU A 679 -10.03 6.94 -41.15
N GLY A 680 -9.28 7.47 -40.19
CA GLY A 680 -8.82 8.85 -40.13
C GLY A 680 -9.85 9.90 -39.63
N GLU A 681 -11.14 9.54 -39.44
CA GLU A 681 -12.17 10.47 -38.99
C GLU A 681 -12.70 10.18 -37.57
N GLY A 682 -12.26 9.06 -36.97
CA GLY A 682 -12.62 8.64 -35.63
C GLY A 682 -13.68 7.56 -35.57
N THR A 683 -14.10 7.26 -34.34
CA THR A 683 -15.09 6.23 -34.05
C THR A 683 -16.25 6.80 -33.25
N LYS A 684 -17.43 6.26 -33.52
CA LYS A 684 -18.67 6.55 -32.83
C LYS A 684 -19.26 5.23 -32.37
N VAL A 685 -19.37 5.05 -31.07
CA VAL A 685 -20.06 3.92 -30.44
C VAL A 685 -21.28 4.44 -29.70
N SER A 686 -22.45 3.88 -29.97
CA SER A 686 -23.67 4.24 -29.27
C SER A 686 -24.37 3.00 -28.72
N PHE A 687 -24.99 3.16 -27.58
CA PHE A 687 -25.84 2.15 -26.98
C PHE A 687 -27.13 2.78 -26.40
N THR A 688 -28.16 1.96 -26.24
CA THR A 688 -29.45 2.40 -25.73
C THR A 688 -29.72 1.81 -24.34
N LEU A 689 -30.49 2.54 -23.54
CA LEU A 689 -31.03 2.10 -22.26
C LEU A 689 -32.52 2.36 -22.22
N PRO A 690 -33.34 1.46 -21.65
CA PRO A 690 -34.77 1.66 -21.53
C PRO A 690 -35.11 2.84 -20.59
N LEU A 691 -36.14 3.58 -20.87
CA LEU A 691 -36.64 4.69 -20.00
C LEU A 691 -37.49 4.18 -18.85
N GLN A 692 -38.07 2.99 -18.99
CA GLN A 692 -38.97 2.37 -18.01
C GLN A 692 -38.58 0.89 -17.82
N SER A 693 -38.97 0.31 -16.66
CA SER A 693 -38.71 -1.10 -16.29
C SER A 693 -39.42 -2.09 -17.23
#